data_9e042505447631df3c7855b02efe6e02
#
_entry.id   9e042505447631df3c7855b02efe6e02
#
_cell.length_a   1.000
_cell.length_b   1.000
_cell.length_c   1.000
_cell.angle_alpha   90.00
_cell.angle_beta   90.00
_cell.angle_gamma   90.00
#
_symmetry.space_group_name_H-M   'P 1'
#
loop_
_entity.id
_entity.type
_entity.pdbx_description
1 polymer ?
#
loop_
_entity_poly.entity_id
_entity_poly.type
_entity_poly.pdbx_seq_one_letter_code
_entity_poly.pdbx_strand_id
1 'polypeptide(L)'
;MQSTQLLLTLQSVFGFDSLRQGQQPVIESVMNGYSAAAIFPTGSGKSLCYQLPATMLPNLTLVISPLLALMKDQLSFLQSKGIAAASIDSSQSREEAQRVMVGVKNGEIKILMISVERLKNERFREFIRQVPISLMVVDEAHCISEWGHNFRPDYLKLPQYQRELNIPQTLLLTATATPAVIEDMKNKFDIASDHITVTGFYRSNLDISVIPCEESEKQTQLNTIVAAAPRLPTIVYVTQQQTAEQVAKSLIHIGVNAHAYHAGMKSEVREQIQQQFMAGQIDCIVATIAFGMGVDKSDIRRVIHFDLPKSIENYAQEIGRAGRDGQRSECILLGNTSGLTVLENFVFGDTPERSSISYVLGQIKEHQPQWEVVPLRLSRESNIRQLPLKTLLVYLELAKVIEAKFSYFAEYRFKFLQDQQFIVNQFQGERREFVEAIFTCSTKAKVWCQVDLDALWMHYHSERSRVVAALDYFHQNGWVELESKQLTDVYSVLPETQNIEDITQHLYELFQSKERKDIDRIHAMLGLFQSSDCLSHQLASYFADHNAPAHCGHCSVCRGQRAVFPPRIYDQPEPAVASAWIAEFVQLSPSAISNEAIARFLCGISTPLISQLKASKLSGYGALANVSFEQVLQLVESVRE
;
A
#
# COMPACT_ATOMS: atom_id res chain seq x y z
N MET A 1 -31.17 -19.01 20.87
CA MET A 1 -30.37 -18.45 21.98
C MET A 1 -29.23 -17.54 21.47
N GLN A 2 -28.44 -17.93 20.49
CA GLN A 2 -27.34 -17.08 19.96
C GLN A 2 -27.83 -15.73 19.39
N SER A 3 -28.89 -15.69 18.62
CA SER A 3 -29.39 -14.43 18.02
C SER A 3 -29.86 -13.41 19.05
N THR A 4 -30.49 -13.86 20.17
CA THR A 4 -30.91 -12.97 21.26
C THR A 4 -29.71 -12.39 21.99
N GLN A 5 -28.69 -13.21 22.30
CA GLN A 5 -27.46 -12.77 22.96
C GLN A 5 -26.69 -11.77 22.06
N LEU A 6 -26.66 -12.01 20.78
CA LEU A 6 -26.00 -11.15 19.79
C LEU A 6 -26.63 -9.75 19.76
N LEU A 7 -27.98 -9.65 19.70
CA LEU A 7 -28.69 -8.38 19.74
C LEU A 7 -28.51 -7.63 21.07
N LEU A 8 -28.52 -8.37 22.20
CA LEU A 8 -28.24 -7.78 23.52
C LEU A 8 -26.82 -7.19 23.58
N THR A 9 -25.83 -7.89 23.05
CA THR A 9 -24.43 -7.40 23.00
C THR A 9 -24.30 -6.22 22.05
N LEU A 10 -24.97 -6.27 20.91
CA LEU A 10 -25.00 -5.15 19.94
C LEU A 10 -25.52 -3.87 20.62
N GLN A 11 -26.62 -3.96 21.34
CA GLN A 11 -27.23 -2.81 22.00
C GLN A 11 -26.40 -2.33 23.21
N SER A 12 -25.98 -3.26 24.08
CA SER A 12 -25.31 -2.89 25.34
C SER A 12 -23.90 -2.39 25.14
N VAL A 13 -23.11 -2.95 24.20
CA VAL A 13 -21.71 -2.60 23.96
C VAL A 13 -21.58 -1.50 22.89
N PHE A 14 -22.25 -1.68 21.75
CA PHE A 14 -22.10 -0.79 20.61
C PHE A 14 -23.13 0.34 20.55
N GLY A 15 -24.28 0.16 21.23
CA GLY A 15 -25.38 1.14 21.24
C GLY A 15 -26.17 1.16 19.93
N PHE A 16 -26.19 0.05 19.19
CA PHE A 16 -26.98 -0.09 17.96
C PHE A 16 -28.20 -0.97 18.19
N ASP A 17 -29.36 -0.56 17.69
CA ASP A 17 -30.62 -1.28 17.84
C ASP A 17 -30.79 -2.43 16.83
N SER A 18 -30.08 -2.36 15.68
CA SER A 18 -30.17 -3.37 14.62
C SER A 18 -28.89 -3.43 13.79
N LEU A 19 -28.70 -4.59 13.17
CA LEU A 19 -27.65 -4.79 12.17
C LEU A 19 -28.04 -4.17 10.83
N ARG A 20 -27.06 -3.67 10.11
CA ARG A 20 -27.24 -3.20 8.73
C ARG A 20 -27.35 -4.37 7.76
N GLN A 21 -27.87 -4.09 6.57
CA GLN A 21 -27.98 -5.09 5.50
C GLN A 21 -26.64 -5.82 5.26
N GLY A 22 -26.69 -7.15 5.22
CA GLY A 22 -25.54 -8.03 4.97
C GLY A 22 -24.71 -8.36 6.21
N GLN A 23 -24.78 -7.59 7.31
CA GLN A 23 -23.97 -7.86 8.50
C GLN A 23 -24.39 -9.17 9.20
N GLN A 24 -25.69 -9.44 9.31
CA GLN A 24 -26.21 -10.59 10.04
C GLN A 24 -25.67 -11.93 9.50
N PRO A 25 -25.77 -12.27 8.19
CA PRO A 25 -25.29 -13.56 7.69
C PRO A 25 -23.78 -13.75 7.88
N VAL A 26 -22.99 -12.67 7.77
CA VAL A 26 -21.55 -12.73 8.02
C VAL A 26 -21.27 -13.04 9.51
N ILE A 27 -21.91 -12.33 10.41
CA ILE A 27 -21.74 -12.52 11.85
C ILE A 27 -22.19 -13.93 12.27
N GLU A 28 -23.32 -14.41 11.75
CA GLU A 28 -23.82 -15.77 12.01
C GLU A 28 -22.84 -16.84 11.50
N SER A 29 -22.26 -16.67 10.31
CA SER A 29 -21.23 -17.56 9.79
C SER A 29 -20.03 -17.65 10.71
N VAL A 30 -19.49 -16.50 11.15
CA VAL A 30 -18.36 -16.45 12.09
C VAL A 30 -18.71 -17.05 13.44
N MET A 31 -19.89 -16.77 13.99
CA MET A 31 -20.33 -17.32 15.28
C MET A 31 -20.56 -18.82 15.25
N ASN A 32 -20.86 -19.37 14.07
CA ASN A 32 -21.00 -20.82 13.85
C ASN A 32 -19.68 -21.52 13.49
N GLY A 33 -18.54 -20.82 13.50
CA GLY A 33 -17.21 -21.39 13.25
C GLY A 33 -16.83 -21.53 11.78
N TYR A 34 -17.53 -20.83 10.87
CA TYR A 34 -17.22 -20.86 9.44
C TYR A 34 -16.35 -19.67 9.03
N SER A 35 -15.42 -19.92 8.13
CA SER A 35 -14.75 -18.84 7.42
C SER A 35 -15.75 -18.11 6.52
N ALA A 36 -15.65 -16.77 6.46
CA ALA A 36 -16.62 -15.95 5.73
C ALA A 36 -15.94 -14.80 4.98
N ALA A 37 -16.64 -14.23 3.99
CA ALA A 37 -16.21 -13.02 3.31
C ALA A 37 -17.36 -11.98 3.25
N ALA A 38 -17.04 -10.72 3.58
CA ALA A 38 -17.96 -9.59 3.50
C ALA A 38 -17.46 -8.57 2.49
N ILE A 39 -18.17 -8.46 1.37
CA ILE A 39 -17.89 -7.51 0.28
C ILE A 39 -18.95 -6.40 0.34
N PHE A 40 -18.65 -5.35 1.10
CA PHE A 40 -19.58 -4.28 1.38
C PHE A 40 -19.00 -2.93 0.98
N PRO A 41 -19.78 -1.98 0.45
CA PRO A 41 -19.31 -0.64 0.13
C PRO A 41 -18.64 0.06 1.33
N THR A 42 -17.81 1.05 1.05
CA THR A 42 -17.23 1.91 2.08
C THR A 42 -18.34 2.59 2.89
N GLY A 43 -18.21 2.62 4.23
CA GLY A 43 -19.20 3.23 5.12
C GLY A 43 -20.38 2.32 5.52
N SER A 44 -20.46 1.08 5.04
CA SER A 44 -21.52 0.11 5.37
C SER A 44 -21.37 -0.55 6.76
N GLY A 45 -20.30 -0.26 7.49
CA GLY A 45 -20.05 -0.83 8.83
C GLY A 45 -19.44 -2.22 8.82
N LYS A 46 -18.56 -2.54 7.86
CA LYS A 46 -17.83 -3.82 7.76
C LYS A 46 -17.14 -4.24 9.05
N SER A 47 -16.55 -3.29 9.77
CA SER A 47 -15.78 -3.56 11.00
C SER A 47 -16.63 -4.22 12.09
N LEU A 48 -17.92 -3.93 12.15
CA LEU A 48 -18.81 -4.55 13.12
C LEU A 48 -18.93 -6.08 12.94
N CYS A 49 -18.72 -6.56 11.70
CA CYS A 49 -18.76 -8.00 11.39
C CYS A 49 -17.68 -8.82 12.12
N TYR A 50 -16.60 -8.20 12.57
CA TYR A 50 -15.63 -8.86 13.45
C TYR A 50 -15.65 -8.33 14.88
N GLN A 51 -15.93 -7.04 15.08
CA GLN A 51 -15.89 -6.40 16.39
C GLN A 51 -16.92 -7.02 17.35
N LEU A 52 -18.14 -7.25 16.85
CA LEU A 52 -19.19 -7.88 17.65
C LEU A 52 -18.88 -9.35 17.96
N PRO A 53 -18.54 -10.24 17.01
CA PRO A 53 -18.09 -11.59 17.31
C PRO A 53 -16.89 -11.65 18.26
N ALA A 54 -15.91 -10.77 18.10
CA ALA A 54 -14.70 -10.75 18.94
C ALA A 54 -15.01 -10.58 20.44
N THR A 55 -16.12 -9.90 20.79
CA THR A 55 -16.55 -9.77 22.20
C THR A 55 -17.16 -11.06 22.76
N MET A 56 -17.61 -11.97 21.89
CA MET A 56 -18.30 -13.20 22.25
C MET A 56 -17.44 -14.46 22.07
N LEU A 57 -16.44 -14.40 21.18
CA LEU A 57 -15.53 -15.50 20.93
C LEU A 57 -14.61 -15.75 22.14
N PRO A 58 -14.24 -17.03 22.44
CA PRO A 58 -13.48 -17.36 23.64
C PRO A 58 -12.05 -16.81 23.64
N ASN A 59 -11.37 -16.85 22.51
CA ASN A 59 -9.95 -16.52 22.39
C ASN A 59 -9.73 -15.24 21.57
N LEU A 60 -8.47 -14.96 21.27
CA LEU A 60 -8.03 -13.77 20.53
C LEU A 60 -8.66 -13.67 19.13
N THR A 61 -9.06 -12.48 18.73
CA THR A 61 -9.31 -12.10 17.32
C THR A 61 -8.08 -11.35 16.80
N LEU A 62 -7.40 -11.95 15.83
CA LEU A 62 -6.22 -11.37 15.16
C LEU A 62 -6.65 -10.64 13.90
N VAL A 63 -6.47 -9.32 13.87
CA VAL A 63 -6.85 -8.46 12.72
C VAL A 63 -5.60 -8.06 11.94
N ILE A 64 -5.57 -8.43 10.67
CA ILE A 64 -4.53 -8.04 9.71
C ILE A 64 -5.05 -6.84 8.92
N SER A 65 -4.45 -5.67 9.10
CA SER A 65 -4.80 -4.46 8.35
C SER A 65 -3.58 -3.84 7.68
N PRO A 66 -3.72 -3.33 6.43
CA PRO A 66 -2.58 -2.79 5.69
C PRO A 66 -2.17 -1.37 6.14
N LEU A 67 -2.90 -0.75 7.06
CA LEU A 67 -2.81 0.68 7.35
C LEU A 67 -2.81 1.02 8.82
N LEU A 68 -1.72 1.62 9.28
CA LEU A 68 -1.56 2.08 10.66
C LEU A 68 -2.61 3.13 11.08
N ALA A 69 -2.94 4.07 10.20
CA ALA A 69 -3.93 5.11 10.49
C ALA A 69 -5.32 4.50 10.76
N LEU A 70 -5.76 3.57 9.90
CA LEU A 70 -7.03 2.88 10.07
C LEU A 70 -7.06 2.04 11.37
N MET A 71 -5.94 1.38 11.70
CA MET A 71 -5.82 0.65 12.97
C MET A 71 -5.98 1.57 14.18
N LYS A 72 -5.37 2.76 14.18
CA LYS A 72 -5.49 3.74 15.28
C LYS A 72 -6.94 4.19 15.48
N ASP A 73 -7.67 4.50 14.40
CA ASP A 73 -9.07 4.91 14.47
C ASP A 73 -9.97 3.78 15.00
N GLN A 74 -9.76 2.55 14.51
CA GLN A 74 -10.48 1.37 14.98
C GLN A 74 -10.20 1.09 16.46
N LEU A 75 -8.94 1.21 16.90
CA LEU A 75 -8.56 1.03 18.30
C LEU A 75 -9.22 2.07 19.20
N SER A 76 -9.19 3.34 18.81
CA SER A 76 -9.83 4.41 19.56
C SER A 76 -11.34 4.15 19.73
N PHE A 77 -12.00 3.71 18.66
CA PHE A 77 -13.41 3.32 18.72
C PHE A 77 -13.64 2.15 19.67
N LEU A 78 -12.88 1.05 19.55
CA LEU A 78 -13.02 -0.14 20.39
C LEU A 78 -12.78 0.20 21.87
N GLN A 79 -11.73 0.96 22.17
CA GLN A 79 -11.42 1.39 23.53
C GLN A 79 -12.51 2.29 24.12
N SER A 80 -13.12 3.18 23.31
CA SER A 80 -14.26 4.01 23.73
C SER A 80 -15.51 3.18 24.09
N LYS A 81 -15.60 1.96 23.55
CA LYS A 81 -16.65 0.98 23.86
C LYS A 81 -16.28 0.02 24.99
N GLY A 82 -15.14 0.22 25.65
CA GLY A 82 -14.65 -0.65 26.72
C GLY A 82 -14.15 -2.02 26.24
N ILE A 83 -13.89 -2.17 24.94
CA ILE A 83 -13.36 -3.42 24.37
C ILE A 83 -11.84 -3.40 24.45
N ALA A 84 -11.27 -4.44 25.05
CA ALA A 84 -9.83 -4.60 25.21
C ALA A 84 -9.17 -4.93 23.87
N ALA A 85 -8.70 -3.88 23.17
CA ALA A 85 -8.04 -3.97 21.88
C ALA A 85 -6.69 -3.26 21.92
N ALA A 86 -5.72 -3.80 21.20
CA ALA A 86 -4.39 -3.23 21.05
C ALA A 86 -3.83 -3.47 19.64
N SER A 87 -2.78 -2.71 19.28
CA SER A 87 -1.97 -2.98 18.08
C SER A 87 -0.54 -3.34 18.47
N ILE A 88 0.17 -3.97 17.53
CA ILE A 88 1.62 -4.06 17.54
C ILE A 88 2.13 -3.57 16.19
N ASP A 89 2.71 -2.37 16.17
CA ASP A 89 3.20 -1.71 14.96
C ASP A 89 4.59 -1.07 15.15
N SER A 90 5.11 -0.47 14.08
CA SER A 90 6.47 0.08 14.07
C SER A 90 6.61 1.44 14.78
N SER A 91 5.51 2.09 15.17
CA SER A 91 5.53 3.39 15.85
C SER A 91 5.64 3.27 17.37
N GLN A 92 5.47 2.04 17.92
CA GLN A 92 5.49 1.76 19.34
C GLN A 92 6.90 1.54 19.87
N SER A 93 7.12 1.91 21.14
CA SER A 93 8.32 1.52 21.87
C SER A 93 8.35 0.01 22.14
N ARG A 94 9.54 -0.51 22.42
CA ARG A 94 9.73 -1.93 22.73
C ARG A 94 8.94 -2.34 23.99
N GLU A 95 8.90 -1.46 25.00
CA GLU A 95 8.18 -1.70 26.26
C GLU A 95 6.67 -1.72 26.04
N GLU A 96 6.14 -0.86 25.18
CA GLU A 96 4.72 -0.85 24.82
C GLU A 96 4.34 -2.14 24.09
N ALA A 97 5.12 -2.53 23.07
CA ALA A 97 4.89 -3.79 22.38
C ALA A 97 4.97 -5.01 23.31
N GLN A 98 5.91 -5.00 24.27
CA GLN A 98 6.04 -6.06 25.28
C GLN A 98 4.82 -6.12 26.22
N ARG A 99 4.33 -4.97 26.69
CA ARG A 99 3.10 -4.91 27.51
C ARG A 99 1.90 -5.48 26.77
N VAL A 100 1.75 -5.15 25.48
CA VAL A 100 0.69 -5.70 24.64
C VAL A 100 0.83 -7.22 24.51
N MET A 101 2.03 -7.75 24.26
CA MET A 101 2.27 -9.19 24.16
C MET A 101 1.92 -9.93 25.46
N VAL A 102 2.26 -9.36 26.61
CA VAL A 102 1.89 -9.93 27.93
C VAL A 102 0.37 -9.93 28.10
N GLY A 103 -0.32 -8.83 27.82
CA GLY A 103 -1.78 -8.75 27.90
C GLY A 103 -2.50 -9.73 26.96
N VAL A 104 -1.96 -9.93 25.75
CA VAL A 104 -2.47 -10.96 24.82
C VAL A 104 -2.29 -12.37 25.39
N LYS A 105 -1.11 -12.69 25.92
CA LYS A 105 -0.81 -14.00 26.50
C LYS A 105 -1.71 -14.31 27.72
N ASN A 106 -2.02 -13.30 28.51
CA ASN A 106 -2.90 -13.43 29.69
C ASN A 106 -4.40 -13.46 29.33
N GLY A 107 -4.77 -13.26 28.04
CA GLY A 107 -6.17 -13.19 27.61
C GLY A 107 -6.88 -11.87 27.98
N GLU A 108 -6.12 -10.86 28.42
CA GLU A 108 -6.64 -9.53 28.76
C GLU A 108 -7.02 -8.74 27.50
N ILE A 109 -6.36 -8.99 26.37
CA ILE A 109 -6.62 -8.36 25.08
C ILE A 109 -7.44 -9.31 24.22
N LYS A 110 -8.59 -8.85 23.74
CA LYS A 110 -9.51 -9.61 22.89
C LYS A 110 -9.28 -9.41 21.39
N ILE A 111 -8.82 -8.24 21.00
CA ILE A 111 -8.54 -7.90 19.60
C ILE A 111 -7.11 -7.40 19.50
N LEU A 112 -6.30 -8.08 18.69
CA LEU A 112 -4.95 -7.65 18.36
C LEU A 112 -4.89 -7.26 16.89
N MET A 113 -4.50 -6.01 16.61
CA MET A 113 -4.33 -5.50 15.25
C MET A 113 -2.85 -5.46 14.89
N ILE A 114 -2.50 -5.99 13.73
CA ILE A 114 -1.13 -6.00 13.19
C ILE A 114 -1.12 -5.72 11.70
N SER A 115 0.04 -5.28 11.19
CA SER A 115 0.30 -5.35 9.75
C SER A 115 0.76 -6.75 9.35
N VAL A 116 0.59 -7.12 8.07
CA VAL A 116 1.03 -8.44 7.56
C VAL A 116 2.54 -8.64 7.71
N GLU A 117 3.32 -7.57 7.59
CA GLU A 117 4.79 -7.59 7.74
C GLU A 117 5.21 -8.05 9.14
N ARG A 118 4.36 -7.86 10.15
CA ARG A 118 4.66 -8.33 11.51
C ARG A 118 4.77 -9.86 11.58
N LEU A 119 4.04 -10.58 10.75
CA LEU A 119 4.13 -12.04 10.65
C LEU A 119 5.45 -12.54 10.05
N LYS A 120 6.25 -11.67 9.41
CA LYS A 120 7.63 -12.00 9.00
C LYS A 120 8.60 -12.05 10.17
N ASN A 121 8.31 -11.34 11.26
CA ASN A 121 9.15 -11.32 12.44
C ASN A 121 9.07 -12.67 13.18
N GLU A 122 10.18 -13.40 13.23
CA GLU A 122 10.25 -14.74 13.82
C GLU A 122 9.82 -14.75 15.30
N ARG A 123 10.31 -13.78 16.09
CA ARG A 123 9.96 -13.66 17.52
C ARG A 123 8.46 -13.45 17.73
N PHE A 124 7.86 -12.65 16.84
CA PHE A 124 6.42 -12.44 16.89
C PHE A 124 5.66 -13.70 16.48
N ARG A 125 6.12 -14.44 15.47
CA ARG A 125 5.51 -15.72 15.07
C ARG A 125 5.59 -16.77 16.18
N GLU A 126 6.74 -16.88 16.85
CA GLU A 126 6.90 -17.79 17.99
C GLU A 126 5.98 -17.41 19.16
N PHE A 127 5.85 -16.13 19.45
CA PHE A 127 4.93 -15.62 20.45
C PHE A 127 3.48 -15.95 20.08
N ILE A 128 3.03 -15.58 18.88
CA ILE A 128 1.62 -15.72 18.48
C ILE A 128 1.20 -17.19 18.30
N ARG A 129 2.13 -18.11 17.99
CA ARG A 129 1.89 -19.55 17.96
C ARG A 129 1.45 -20.13 19.31
N GLN A 130 1.83 -19.48 20.40
CA GLN A 130 1.48 -19.90 21.76
C GLN A 130 0.14 -19.33 22.23
N VAL A 131 -0.48 -18.46 21.45
CA VAL A 131 -1.74 -17.79 21.78
C VAL A 131 -2.88 -18.48 21.06
N PRO A 132 -3.93 -18.94 21.76
CA PRO A 132 -5.11 -19.45 21.10
C PRO A 132 -5.86 -18.33 20.38
N ILE A 133 -6.12 -18.52 19.08
CA ILE A 133 -6.80 -17.56 18.21
C ILE A 133 -8.12 -18.16 17.77
N SER A 134 -9.23 -17.45 17.99
CA SER A 134 -10.55 -17.87 17.52
C SER A 134 -10.87 -17.44 16.10
N LEU A 135 -10.32 -16.29 15.69
CA LEU A 135 -10.65 -15.68 14.39
C LEU A 135 -9.46 -14.90 13.85
N MET A 136 -9.14 -15.11 12.58
CA MET A 136 -8.29 -14.21 11.80
C MET A 136 -9.17 -13.31 10.95
N VAL A 137 -8.97 -12.01 11.04
CA VAL A 137 -9.66 -11.02 10.19
C VAL A 137 -8.65 -10.43 9.22
N VAL A 138 -8.96 -10.42 7.94
CA VAL A 138 -8.15 -9.77 6.91
C VAL A 138 -8.92 -8.59 6.38
N ASP A 139 -8.50 -7.41 6.79
CA ASP A 139 -9.05 -6.15 6.28
C ASP A 139 -8.41 -5.80 4.94
N GLU A 140 -9.16 -5.10 4.07
CA GLU A 140 -8.78 -4.85 2.68
C GLU A 140 -8.34 -6.14 1.95
N ALA A 141 -9.13 -7.20 2.11
CA ALA A 141 -8.81 -8.54 1.64
C ALA A 141 -8.59 -8.64 0.12
N HIS A 142 -9.03 -7.65 -0.67
CA HIS A 142 -8.70 -7.56 -2.09
C HIS A 142 -7.18 -7.50 -2.36
N CYS A 143 -6.39 -7.10 -1.36
CA CYS A 143 -4.92 -7.13 -1.44
C CYS A 143 -4.32 -8.54 -1.57
N ILE A 144 -5.09 -9.61 -1.26
CA ILE A 144 -4.69 -11.02 -1.39
C ILE A 144 -4.60 -11.44 -2.85
N SER A 145 -5.38 -10.82 -3.70
CA SER A 145 -5.53 -11.21 -5.09
C SER A 145 -4.62 -10.41 -6.01
N GLU A 146 -3.91 -11.11 -6.89
CA GLU A 146 -3.18 -10.48 -8.00
C GLU A 146 -4.12 -9.78 -8.99
N TRP A 147 -5.40 -10.14 -8.95
CA TRP A 147 -6.48 -9.48 -9.65
C TRP A 147 -6.99 -8.23 -8.92
N GLY A 148 -6.50 -7.94 -7.71
CA GLY A 148 -6.86 -6.77 -6.91
C GLY A 148 -6.06 -5.52 -7.30
N HIS A 149 -6.68 -4.36 -7.21
CA HIS A 149 -6.09 -3.06 -7.60
C HIS A 149 -4.97 -2.55 -6.67
N ASN A 150 -4.90 -3.06 -5.44
CA ASN A 150 -3.88 -2.73 -4.42
C ASN A 150 -3.16 -3.98 -3.94
N PHE A 151 -2.77 -4.84 -4.87
CA PHE A 151 -2.06 -6.08 -4.58
C PHE A 151 -0.87 -5.87 -3.64
N ARG A 152 -0.82 -6.67 -2.57
CA ARG A 152 0.28 -6.70 -1.61
C ARG A 152 0.84 -8.12 -1.54
N PRO A 153 2.08 -8.33 -1.98
CA PRO A 153 2.66 -9.68 -2.07
C PRO A 153 2.58 -10.46 -0.75
N ASP A 154 2.81 -9.78 0.38
CA ASP A 154 2.80 -10.41 1.70
C ASP A 154 1.44 -10.99 2.09
N TYR A 155 0.34 -10.48 1.53
CA TYR A 155 -1.01 -11.01 1.74
C TYR A 155 -1.19 -12.40 1.14
N LEU A 156 -0.43 -12.76 0.09
CA LEU A 156 -0.44 -14.11 -0.49
C LEU A 156 -0.04 -15.21 0.51
N LYS A 157 0.70 -14.85 1.56
CA LYS A 157 1.13 -15.78 2.60
C LYS A 157 0.10 -16.01 3.70
N LEU A 158 -0.96 -15.21 3.77
CA LEU A 158 -1.95 -15.30 4.86
C LEU A 158 -2.62 -16.68 4.96
N PRO A 159 -2.99 -17.38 3.86
CA PRO A 159 -3.50 -18.73 3.97
C PRO A 159 -2.50 -19.73 4.58
N GLN A 160 -1.20 -19.55 4.32
CA GLN A 160 -0.15 -20.33 4.95
C GLN A 160 -0.06 -20.04 6.44
N TYR A 161 -0.03 -18.76 6.84
CA TYR A 161 -0.02 -18.36 8.26
C TYR A 161 -1.25 -18.83 9.01
N GLN A 162 -2.45 -18.83 8.39
CA GLN A 162 -3.65 -19.42 8.99
C GLN A 162 -3.44 -20.88 9.40
N ARG A 163 -2.87 -21.68 8.48
CA ARG A 163 -2.57 -23.11 8.75
C ARG A 163 -1.47 -23.28 9.79
N GLU A 164 -0.37 -22.55 9.68
CA GLU A 164 0.78 -22.62 10.60
C GLU A 164 0.40 -22.23 12.05
N LEU A 165 -0.51 -21.29 12.20
CA LEU A 165 -0.99 -20.81 13.50
C LEU A 165 -2.23 -21.58 13.98
N ASN A 166 -2.69 -22.60 13.25
CA ASN A 166 -3.87 -23.40 13.56
C ASN A 166 -5.12 -22.55 13.82
N ILE A 167 -5.33 -21.50 13.04
CA ILE A 167 -6.48 -20.60 13.20
C ILE A 167 -7.71 -21.27 12.56
N PRO A 168 -8.79 -21.50 13.32
CA PRO A 168 -9.91 -22.33 12.87
C PRO A 168 -10.74 -21.67 11.76
N GLN A 169 -10.80 -20.34 11.71
CA GLN A 169 -11.65 -19.61 10.78
C GLN A 169 -11.07 -18.24 10.43
N THR A 170 -11.45 -17.74 9.25
CA THR A 170 -11.01 -16.43 8.73
C THR A 170 -12.21 -15.61 8.27
N LEU A 171 -12.20 -14.31 8.54
CA LEU A 171 -13.14 -13.34 8.00
C LEU A 171 -12.40 -12.38 7.07
N LEU A 172 -12.78 -12.37 5.80
CA LEU A 172 -12.24 -11.48 4.78
C LEU A 172 -13.17 -10.28 4.62
N LEU A 173 -12.61 -9.06 4.74
CA LEU A 173 -13.35 -7.81 4.62
C LEU A 173 -12.80 -6.98 3.47
N THR A 174 -13.65 -6.53 2.57
CA THR A 174 -13.25 -5.56 1.53
C THR A 174 -14.41 -4.71 1.06
N ALA A 175 -14.10 -3.53 0.52
CA ALA A 175 -15.09 -2.65 -0.10
C ALA A 175 -15.17 -2.81 -1.62
N THR A 176 -14.12 -3.31 -2.23
CA THR A 176 -13.94 -3.31 -3.70
C THR A 176 -13.37 -4.66 -4.12
N ALA A 177 -14.22 -5.58 -4.53
CA ALA A 177 -13.82 -6.86 -5.09
C ALA A 177 -14.66 -7.18 -6.33
N THR A 178 -13.98 -7.43 -7.44
CA THR A 178 -14.59 -7.98 -8.65
C THR A 178 -14.92 -9.45 -8.48
N PRO A 179 -15.77 -10.05 -9.31
CA PRO A 179 -16.05 -11.49 -9.27
C PRO A 179 -14.77 -12.35 -9.28
N ALA A 180 -13.77 -11.96 -10.07
CA ALA A 180 -12.48 -12.67 -10.12
C ALA A 180 -11.73 -12.61 -8.79
N VAL A 181 -11.74 -11.46 -8.12
CA VAL A 181 -11.13 -11.30 -6.78
C VAL A 181 -11.88 -12.10 -5.73
N ILE A 182 -13.21 -12.14 -5.78
CA ILE A 182 -14.04 -12.93 -4.86
C ILE A 182 -13.73 -14.41 -5.01
N GLU A 183 -13.65 -14.93 -6.25
CA GLU A 183 -13.35 -16.33 -6.49
C GLU A 183 -11.92 -16.70 -6.05
N ASP A 184 -10.96 -15.81 -6.26
CA ASP A 184 -9.58 -16.02 -5.80
C ASP A 184 -9.50 -16.05 -4.25
N MET A 185 -10.17 -15.13 -3.55
CA MET A 185 -10.27 -15.14 -2.09
C MET A 185 -10.94 -16.41 -1.57
N LYS A 186 -12.05 -16.82 -2.19
CA LYS A 186 -12.79 -18.04 -1.88
C LYS A 186 -11.89 -19.27 -1.96
N ASN A 187 -11.15 -19.42 -3.06
CA ASN A 187 -10.29 -20.56 -3.29
C ASN A 187 -9.07 -20.58 -2.36
N LYS A 188 -8.45 -19.44 -2.08
CA LYS A 188 -7.26 -19.35 -1.22
C LYS A 188 -7.56 -19.65 0.24
N PHE A 189 -8.76 -19.33 0.73
CA PHE A 189 -9.15 -19.52 2.13
C PHE A 189 -10.20 -20.61 2.34
N ASP A 190 -10.53 -21.37 1.28
CA ASP A 190 -11.52 -22.45 1.30
C ASP A 190 -12.86 -22.01 1.91
N ILE A 191 -13.40 -20.89 1.42
CA ILE A 191 -14.66 -20.33 1.89
C ILE A 191 -15.81 -20.86 1.04
N ALA A 192 -16.81 -21.50 1.65
CA ALA A 192 -17.99 -21.93 0.94
C ALA A 192 -18.82 -20.74 0.43
N SER A 193 -19.44 -20.88 -0.75
CA SER A 193 -20.17 -19.79 -1.39
C SER A 193 -21.28 -19.20 -0.52
N ASP A 194 -21.93 -20.02 0.33
CA ASP A 194 -23.00 -19.61 1.24
C ASP A 194 -22.51 -18.69 2.37
N HIS A 195 -21.20 -18.62 2.60
CA HIS A 195 -20.56 -17.75 3.59
C HIS A 195 -19.93 -16.50 2.97
N ILE A 196 -20.20 -16.23 1.70
CA ILE A 196 -19.78 -15.01 1.00
C ILE A 196 -20.98 -14.08 0.87
N THR A 197 -20.91 -12.93 1.54
CA THR A 197 -21.98 -11.94 1.49
C THR A 197 -21.51 -10.72 0.71
N VAL A 198 -22.21 -10.44 -0.38
CA VAL A 198 -22.03 -9.24 -1.21
C VAL A 198 -23.24 -8.35 -1.04
N THR A 199 -23.05 -7.13 -0.57
CA THR A 199 -24.09 -6.10 -0.59
C THR A 199 -23.90 -5.21 -1.80
N GLY A 200 -24.98 -4.58 -2.27
CA GLY A 200 -24.92 -3.78 -3.49
C GLY A 200 -23.90 -2.63 -3.43
N PHE A 201 -23.35 -2.29 -4.57
CA PHE A 201 -22.39 -1.17 -4.75
C PHE A 201 -23.07 0.13 -5.14
N TYR A 202 -24.33 0.07 -5.60
CA TYR A 202 -25.07 1.24 -6.02
C TYR A 202 -25.34 2.19 -4.86
N ARG A 203 -25.00 3.45 -5.05
CA ARG A 203 -25.26 4.52 -4.10
C ARG A 203 -26.08 5.62 -4.76
N SER A 204 -27.38 5.69 -4.45
CA SER A 204 -28.34 6.62 -5.04
C SER A 204 -28.06 8.10 -4.73
N ASN A 205 -27.26 8.36 -3.71
CA ASN A 205 -26.91 9.72 -3.29
C ASN A 205 -25.63 10.27 -3.96
N LEU A 206 -24.93 9.49 -4.80
CA LEU A 206 -23.76 9.95 -5.53
C LEU A 206 -24.12 10.35 -6.97
N ASP A 207 -23.90 11.61 -7.30
CA ASP A 207 -24.09 12.16 -8.65
C ASP A 207 -22.76 12.06 -9.43
N ILE A 208 -22.66 11.06 -10.30
CA ILE A 208 -21.46 10.81 -11.09
C ILE A 208 -21.53 11.61 -12.39
N SER A 209 -20.54 12.49 -12.60
CA SER A 209 -20.44 13.34 -13.78
C SER A 209 -19.05 13.28 -14.39
N VAL A 210 -19.00 13.18 -15.72
CA VAL A 210 -17.76 13.24 -16.50
C VAL A 210 -17.81 14.49 -17.37
N ILE A 211 -16.85 15.39 -17.21
CA ILE A 211 -16.70 16.63 -17.96
C ILE A 211 -15.48 16.49 -18.88
N PRO A 212 -15.65 16.27 -20.19
CA PRO A 212 -14.54 16.27 -21.13
C PRO A 212 -13.89 17.65 -21.18
N CYS A 213 -12.57 17.73 -21.11
CA CYS A 213 -11.85 18.98 -21.21
C CYS A 213 -10.43 18.76 -21.74
N GLU A 214 -9.90 19.78 -22.40
CA GLU A 214 -8.49 19.81 -22.78
C GLU A 214 -7.60 19.99 -21.53
N GLU A 215 -6.36 19.55 -21.60
CA GLU A 215 -5.41 19.68 -20.48
C GLU A 215 -5.25 21.13 -20.02
N SER A 216 -5.18 22.07 -20.96
CA SER A 216 -5.07 23.51 -20.70
C SER A 216 -6.28 24.10 -19.98
N GLU A 217 -7.46 23.47 -20.07
CA GLU A 217 -8.71 23.95 -19.51
C GLU A 217 -9.01 23.39 -18.13
N LYS A 218 -8.38 22.26 -17.74
CA LYS A 218 -8.64 21.57 -16.49
C LYS A 218 -8.63 22.47 -15.26
N GLN A 219 -7.60 23.31 -15.14
CA GLN A 219 -7.48 24.22 -14.00
C GLN A 219 -8.60 25.25 -13.95
N THR A 220 -8.99 25.80 -15.09
CA THR A 220 -10.10 26.77 -15.18
C THR A 220 -11.44 26.10 -14.84
N GLN A 221 -11.67 24.88 -15.36
CA GLN A 221 -12.86 24.10 -15.05
C GLN A 221 -12.95 23.78 -13.55
N LEU A 222 -11.84 23.30 -12.95
CA LEU A 222 -11.77 23.03 -11.52
C LEU A 222 -12.08 24.29 -10.70
N ASN A 223 -11.44 25.40 -11.03
CA ASN A 223 -11.65 26.67 -10.33
C ASN A 223 -13.12 27.13 -10.40
N THR A 224 -13.74 26.99 -11.54
CA THR A 224 -15.17 27.33 -11.73
C THR A 224 -16.07 26.43 -10.87
N ILE A 225 -15.84 25.12 -10.87
CA ILE A 225 -16.62 24.15 -10.08
C ILE A 225 -16.49 24.42 -8.59
N VAL A 226 -15.27 24.66 -8.11
CA VAL A 226 -15.01 24.85 -6.68
C VAL A 226 -15.49 26.24 -6.22
N ALA A 227 -15.30 27.28 -7.03
CA ALA A 227 -15.73 28.62 -6.71
C ALA A 227 -17.27 28.78 -6.61
N ALA A 228 -18.04 27.92 -7.31
CA ALA A 228 -19.51 27.92 -7.21
C ALA A 228 -20.01 27.61 -5.78
N ALA A 229 -19.22 26.83 -4.99
CA ALA A 229 -19.51 26.51 -3.59
C ALA A 229 -18.20 26.27 -2.82
N PRO A 230 -17.46 27.31 -2.46
CA PRO A 230 -16.08 27.21 -1.99
C PRO A 230 -15.94 26.59 -0.59
N ARG A 231 -17.01 26.57 0.21
CA ARG A 231 -17.01 25.98 1.57
C ARG A 231 -17.56 24.57 1.63
N LEU A 232 -17.89 23.97 0.48
CA LEU A 232 -18.31 22.57 0.43
C LEU A 232 -17.12 21.66 0.74
N PRO A 233 -17.20 20.74 1.72
CA PRO A 233 -16.14 19.77 1.98
C PRO A 233 -15.80 18.97 0.73
N THR A 234 -14.62 19.24 0.15
CA THR A 234 -14.21 18.79 -1.17
C THR A 234 -12.88 18.04 -1.09
N ILE A 235 -12.77 16.93 -1.84
CA ILE A 235 -11.50 16.26 -2.13
C ILE A 235 -11.25 16.35 -3.64
N VAL A 236 -10.04 16.78 -4.02
CA VAL A 236 -9.57 16.80 -5.41
C VAL A 236 -8.45 15.78 -5.54
N TYR A 237 -8.66 14.75 -6.36
CA TYR A 237 -7.64 13.72 -6.60
C TYR A 237 -6.78 14.07 -7.81
N VAL A 238 -5.47 13.94 -7.62
CA VAL A 238 -4.43 14.12 -8.64
C VAL A 238 -3.46 12.95 -8.63
N THR A 239 -2.75 12.72 -9.72
CA THR A 239 -1.82 11.60 -9.84
C THR A 239 -0.45 11.91 -9.22
N GLN A 240 0.06 13.13 -9.39
CA GLN A 240 1.42 13.51 -8.99
C GLN A 240 1.45 14.47 -7.80
N GLN A 241 2.52 14.37 -6.99
CA GLN A 241 2.72 15.24 -5.82
C GLN A 241 2.85 16.71 -6.21
N GLN A 242 3.58 16.98 -7.30
CA GLN A 242 3.77 18.35 -7.81
C GLN A 242 2.43 18.95 -8.26
N THR A 243 1.57 18.16 -8.92
CA THR A 243 0.24 18.60 -9.32
C THR A 243 -0.62 18.94 -8.09
N ALA A 244 -0.53 18.16 -7.00
CA ALA A 244 -1.25 18.46 -5.77
C ALA A 244 -0.90 19.85 -5.22
N GLU A 245 0.40 20.18 -5.19
CA GLU A 245 0.87 21.49 -4.73
C GLU A 245 0.42 22.64 -5.66
N GLN A 246 0.49 22.44 -6.97
CA GLN A 246 0.11 23.47 -7.95
C GLN A 246 -1.39 23.76 -7.92
N VAL A 247 -2.21 22.71 -7.93
CA VAL A 247 -3.67 22.82 -7.89
C VAL A 247 -4.13 23.44 -6.57
N ALA A 248 -3.56 23.04 -5.43
CA ALA A 248 -3.89 23.64 -4.14
C ALA A 248 -3.59 25.15 -4.13
N LYS A 249 -2.42 25.57 -4.65
CA LYS A 249 -2.05 26.98 -4.79
C LYS A 249 -3.05 27.75 -5.66
N SER A 250 -3.47 27.18 -6.79
CA SER A 250 -4.46 27.80 -7.67
C SER A 250 -5.80 28.02 -6.95
N LEU A 251 -6.28 27.04 -6.18
CA LEU A 251 -7.52 27.15 -5.42
C LEU A 251 -7.42 28.20 -4.31
N ILE A 252 -6.27 28.32 -3.64
CA ILE A 252 -6.03 29.37 -2.64
C ILE A 252 -6.12 30.77 -3.29
N HIS A 253 -5.60 30.94 -4.50
CA HIS A 253 -5.66 32.25 -5.20
C HIS A 253 -7.09 32.73 -5.50
N ILE A 254 -8.03 31.80 -5.62
CA ILE A 254 -9.47 32.14 -5.80
C ILE A 254 -10.25 32.18 -4.48
N GLY A 255 -9.54 32.16 -3.34
CA GLY A 255 -10.12 32.32 -2.00
C GLY A 255 -10.65 31.04 -1.37
N VAL A 256 -10.31 29.86 -1.88
CA VAL A 256 -10.67 28.56 -1.28
C VAL A 256 -9.66 28.19 -0.22
N ASN A 257 -10.10 27.76 0.97
CA ASN A 257 -9.21 27.21 1.99
C ASN A 257 -8.80 25.78 1.62
N ALA A 258 -7.78 25.67 0.75
CA ALA A 258 -7.32 24.42 0.16
C ALA A 258 -5.92 24.04 0.66
N HIS A 259 -5.66 22.74 0.83
CA HIS A 259 -4.35 22.22 1.22
C HIS A 259 -3.96 21.02 0.35
N ALA A 260 -2.67 20.96 -0.02
CA ALA A 260 -2.11 19.77 -0.66
C ALA A 260 -1.89 18.65 0.37
N TYR A 261 -2.03 17.39 -0.07
CA TYR A 261 -1.76 16.21 0.76
C TYR A 261 -1.16 15.08 -0.07
N HIS A 262 0.08 14.67 0.22
CA HIS A 262 0.76 13.59 -0.49
C HIS A 262 1.84 12.93 0.36
N ALA A 263 2.30 11.74 -0.05
CA ALA A 263 3.25 10.92 0.69
C ALA A 263 4.64 11.57 0.89
N GLY A 264 5.02 12.56 0.07
CA GLY A 264 6.27 13.30 0.22
C GLY A 264 6.29 14.30 1.38
N MET A 265 5.14 14.57 2.01
CA MET A 265 5.04 15.47 3.17
C MET A 265 5.44 14.74 4.45
N LYS A 266 5.94 15.49 5.46
CA LYS A 266 6.22 14.96 6.79
C LYS A 266 4.95 14.42 7.45
N SER A 267 5.08 13.36 8.23
CA SER A 267 3.93 12.68 8.87
C SER A 267 3.12 13.61 9.76
N GLU A 268 3.81 14.46 10.54
CA GLU A 268 3.17 15.41 11.47
C GLU A 268 2.30 16.43 10.71
N VAL A 269 2.80 16.91 9.56
CA VAL A 269 2.06 17.86 8.71
C VAL A 269 0.82 17.19 8.11
N ARG A 270 0.96 15.94 7.66
CA ARG A 270 -0.18 15.17 7.12
C ARG A 270 -1.26 14.93 8.17
N GLU A 271 -0.86 14.55 9.39
CA GLU A 271 -1.79 14.35 10.51
C GLU A 271 -2.51 15.66 10.87
N GLN A 272 -1.82 16.78 10.91
CA GLN A 272 -2.42 18.09 11.19
C GLN A 272 -3.45 18.48 10.12
N ILE A 273 -3.12 18.38 8.83
CA ILE A 273 -4.02 18.69 7.73
C ILE A 273 -5.26 17.78 7.78
N GLN A 274 -5.07 16.49 8.02
CA GLN A 274 -6.16 15.55 8.15
C GLN A 274 -7.10 15.91 9.32
N GLN A 275 -6.57 16.21 10.49
CA GLN A 275 -7.34 16.62 11.66
C GLN A 275 -8.13 17.91 11.39
N GLN A 276 -7.51 18.90 10.78
CA GLN A 276 -8.17 20.18 10.43
C GLN A 276 -9.30 19.98 9.41
N PHE A 277 -9.11 19.10 8.41
CA PHE A 277 -10.17 18.76 7.45
C PHE A 277 -11.32 18.00 8.13
N MET A 278 -11.01 17.04 9.00
CA MET A 278 -12.03 16.31 9.78
C MET A 278 -12.83 17.26 10.67
N ALA A 279 -12.20 18.26 11.26
CA ALA A 279 -12.83 19.27 12.10
C ALA A 279 -13.59 20.37 11.28
N GLY A 280 -13.57 20.32 9.94
CA GLY A 280 -14.21 21.33 9.10
C GLY A 280 -13.49 22.68 9.05
N GLN A 281 -12.21 22.73 9.45
CA GLN A 281 -11.36 23.94 9.40
C GLN A 281 -10.72 24.14 8.01
N ILE A 282 -10.64 23.09 7.21
CA ILE A 282 -10.18 23.09 5.81
C ILE A 282 -11.38 22.69 4.95
N ASP A 283 -11.63 23.42 3.88
CA ASP A 283 -12.76 23.19 2.97
C ASP A 283 -12.37 22.21 1.84
N CYS A 284 -11.11 22.25 1.37
CA CYS A 284 -10.68 21.48 0.23
C CYS A 284 -9.32 20.83 0.46
N ILE A 285 -9.23 19.52 0.19
CA ILE A 285 -7.96 18.79 0.14
C ILE A 285 -7.64 18.45 -1.31
N VAL A 286 -6.46 18.82 -1.79
CA VAL A 286 -5.93 18.37 -3.09
C VAL A 286 -4.92 17.27 -2.82
N ALA A 287 -5.22 16.05 -3.22
CA ALA A 287 -4.47 14.90 -2.76
C ALA A 287 -4.13 13.89 -3.86
N THR A 288 -2.99 13.22 -3.66
CA THR A 288 -2.78 11.91 -4.31
C THR A 288 -3.53 10.82 -3.56
N ILE A 289 -3.44 9.57 -4.02
CA ILE A 289 -4.03 8.40 -3.32
C ILE A 289 -3.57 8.25 -1.86
N ALA A 290 -2.58 9.03 -1.42
CA ALA A 290 -2.12 9.04 -0.03
C ALA A 290 -3.20 9.57 0.94
N PHE A 291 -4.11 10.43 0.47
CA PHE A 291 -5.28 10.86 1.23
C PHE A 291 -6.47 9.98 0.89
N GLY A 292 -6.66 9.00 1.70
CA GLY A 292 -7.70 8.08 1.32
C GLY A 292 -8.07 7.14 2.46
N MET A 293 -7.32 6.10 2.63
CA MET A 293 -7.60 5.08 3.65
C MET A 293 -7.47 5.70 5.05
N GLY A 294 -8.49 5.51 5.91
CA GLY A 294 -8.54 6.12 7.26
C GLY A 294 -9.25 7.50 7.34
N VAL A 295 -9.81 8.02 6.25
CA VAL A 295 -10.63 9.23 6.30
C VAL A 295 -12.10 8.86 6.45
N ASP A 296 -12.66 9.08 7.64
CA ASP A 296 -14.07 8.78 7.97
C ASP A 296 -14.89 10.05 8.25
N LYS A 297 -14.81 11.03 7.34
CA LYS A 297 -15.64 12.22 7.36
C LYS A 297 -16.95 11.93 6.60
N SER A 298 -18.06 12.03 7.30
CA SER A 298 -19.38 11.64 6.75
C SER A 298 -19.96 12.65 5.76
N ASP A 299 -19.61 13.92 5.90
CA ASP A 299 -20.20 15.06 5.21
C ASP A 299 -19.36 15.57 4.01
N ILE A 300 -18.52 14.74 3.40
CA ILE A 300 -17.83 15.11 2.15
C ILE A 300 -18.90 15.24 1.06
N ARG A 301 -18.99 16.42 0.45
CA ARG A 301 -20.04 16.75 -0.54
C ARG A 301 -19.56 16.70 -1.97
N ARG A 302 -18.25 16.76 -2.17
CA ARG A 302 -17.69 16.76 -3.52
C ARG A 302 -16.39 15.99 -3.56
N VAL A 303 -16.27 15.09 -4.53
CA VAL A 303 -15.03 14.41 -4.92
C VAL A 303 -14.76 14.73 -6.38
N ILE A 304 -13.64 15.36 -6.68
CA ILE A 304 -13.24 15.72 -8.04
C ILE A 304 -11.98 14.94 -8.42
N HIS A 305 -12.02 14.25 -9.54
CA HIS A 305 -10.84 13.70 -10.17
C HIS A 305 -10.31 14.70 -11.19
N PHE A 306 -9.26 15.40 -10.82
CA PHE A 306 -8.53 16.31 -11.72
C PHE A 306 -7.74 15.50 -12.75
N ASP A 307 -7.11 14.41 -12.31
CA ASP A 307 -6.48 13.40 -13.15
C ASP A 307 -7.28 12.10 -13.13
N LEU A 308 -7.06 11.25 -14.15
CA LEU A 308 -7.65 9.93 -14.22
C LEU A 308 -7.27 9.07 -13.00
N PRO A 309 -8.20 8.35 -12.38
CA PRO A 309 -7.87 7.36 -11.36
C PRO A 309 -7.11 6.18 -11.98
N LYS A 310 -6.42 5.38 -11.15
CA LYS A 310 -5.63 4.25 -11.67
C LYS A 310 -6.48 3.10 -12.22
N SER A 311 -7.69 2.94 -11.70
CA SER A 311 -8.63 1.88 -12.09
C SER A 311 -10.05 2.22 -11.64
N ILE A 312 -11.02 1.41 -12.07
CA ILE A 312 -12.42 1.52 -11.63
C ILE A 312 -12.53 1.30 -10.11
N GLU A 313 -11.77 0.39 -9.55
CA GLU A 313 -11.76 0.09 -8.12
C GLU A 313 -11.22 1.27 -7.30
N ASN A 314 -10.13 1.90 -7.74
CA ASN A 314 -9.62 3.11 -7.11
C ASN A 314 -10.67 4.23 -7.18
N TYR A 315 -11.28 4.43 -8.35
CA TYR A 315 -12.36 5.39 -8.51
C TYR A 315 -13.52 5.13 -7.53
N ALA A 316 -14.01 3.89 -7.46
CA ALA A 316 -15.08 3.49 -6.56
C ALA A 316 -14.73 3.74 -5.07
N GLN A 317 -13.49 3.45 -4.68
CA GLN A 317 -13.00 3.68 -3.32
C GLN A 317 -12.90 5.18 -3.00
N GLU A 318 -12.46 5.99 -3.96
CA GLU A 318 -12.28 7.43 -3.83
C GLU A 318 -13.63 8.17 -3.77
N ILE A 319 -14.57 7.90 -4.69
CA ILE A 319 -15.91 8.48 -4.63
C ILE A 319 -16.73 7.92 -3.47
N GLY A 320 -16.44 6.71 -2.99
CA GLY A 320 -17.05 6.09 -1.83
C GLY A 320 -16.86 6.87 -0.52
N ARG A 321 -16.01 7.91 -0.51
CA ARG A 321 -15.82 8.84 0.61
C ARG A 321 -16.92 9.88 0.69
N ALA A 322 -17.53 10.21 -0.45
CA ALA A 322 -18.58 11.22 -0.53
C ALA A 322 -19.90 10.72 0.08
N GLY A 323 -20.61 11.60 0.76
CA GLY A 323 -21.97 11.39 1.22
C GLY A 323 -22.20 10.14 2.07
N ARG A 324 -21.33 9.83 3.01
CA ARG A 324 -21.49 8.68 3.92
C ARG A 324 -22.68 8.83 4.87
N ASP A 325 -23.14 10.06 5.06
CA ASP A 325 -24.34 10.39 5.79
C ASP A 325 -25.65 10.22 4.96
N GLY A 326 -25.53 9.73 3.72
CA GLY A 326 -26.68 9.53 2.82
C GLY A 326 -27.11 10.79 2.05
N GLN A 327 -26.51 11.95 2.33
CA GLN A 327 -26.83 13.19 1.63
C GLN A 327 -26.22 13.20 0.23
N ARG A 328 -26.91 13.90 -0.71
CA ARG A 328 -26.45 14.03 -2.09
C ARG A 328 -25.04 14.62 -2.16
N SER A 329 -24.21 14.02 -2.99
CA SER A 329 -22.81 14.41 -3.15
C SER A 329 -22.38 14.27 -4.61
N GLU A 330 -21.52 15.18 -5.06
CA GLU A 330 -21.02 15.26 -6.43
C GLU A 330 -19.72 14.46 -6.58
N CYS A 331 -19.63 13.64 -7.62
CA CYS A 331 -18.44 12.89 -8.01
C CYS A 331 -18.10 13.27 -9.46
N ILE A 332 -17.14 14.17 -9.64
CA ILE A 332 -16.83 14.79 -10.92
C ILE A 332 -15.48 14.32 -11.43
N LEU A 333 -15.41 13.89 -12.69
CA LEU A 333 -14.15 13.63 -13.38
C LEU A 333 -13.93 14.72 -14.46
N LEU A 334 -12.76 15.36 -14.44
CA LEU A 334 -12.26 16.19 -15.52
C LEU A 334 -11.53 15.29 -16.52
N GLY A 335 -12.26 14.87 -17.56
CA GLY A 335 -11.88 13.77 -18.43
C GLY A 335 -11.04 14.19 -19.63
N ASN A 336 -9.82 13.67 -19.73
CA ASN A 336 -9.02 13.67 -20.96
C ASN A 336 -8.08 12.45 -20.97
N THR A 337 -7.33 12.29 -22.04
CA THR A 337 -6.39 11.17 -22.21
C THR A 337 -4.92 11.53 -21.95
N SER A 338 -4.60 12.78 -21.61
CA SER A 338 -3.21 13.25 -21.42
C SER A 338 -2.51 12.54 -20.27
N GLY A 339 -3.23 12.25 -19.16
CA GLY A 339 -2.68 11.52 -18.00
C GLY A 339 -2.55 10.01 -18.17
N LEU A 340 -3.06 9.44 -19.27
CA LEU A 340 -3.09 7.99 -19.48
C LEU A 340 -1.70 7.39 -19.57
N THR A 341 -0.77 8.05 -20.31
CA THR A 341 0.62 7.58 -20.42
C THR A 341 1.32 7.52 -19.06
N VAL A 342 1.02 8.45 -18.16
CA VAL A 342 1.58 8.42 -16.80
C VAL A 342 1.13 7.16 -16.06
N LEU A 343 -0.13 6.76 -16.18
CA LEU A 343 -0.65 5.55 -15.57
C LEU A 343 -0.04 4.29 -16.18
N GLU A 344 0.04 4.22 -17.51
CA GLU A 344 0.71 3.14 -18.24
C GLU A 344 2.20 3.05 -17.86
N ASN A 345 2.90 4.17 -17.78
CA ASN A 345 4.31 4.22 -17.39
C ASN A 345 4.57 3.74 -15.95
N PHE A 346 3.61 3.88 -15.03
CA PHE A 346 3.73 3.24 -13.73
C PHE A 346 3.72 1.72 -13.84
N VAL A 347 2.86 1.16 -14.71
CA VAL A 347 2.76 -0.28 -14.94
C VAL A 347 4.04 -0.82 -15.56
N PHE A 348 4.49 -0.25 -16.69
CA PHE A 348 5.73 -0.66 -17.36
C PHE A 348 6.99 -0.46 -16.51
N GLY A 349 6.97 0.52 -15.59
CA GLY A 349 8.06 0.73 -14.64
C GLY A 349 8.13 -0.33 -13.54
N ASP A 350 7.03 -1.03 -13.26
CA ASP A 350 6.95 -2.04 -12.22
C ASP A 350 7.11 -3.48 -12.75
N THR A 351 7.34 -3.65 -14.07
CA THR A 351 7.61 -4.96 -14.69
C THR A 351 9.12 -5.17 -14.81
N PRO A 352 9.72 -6.16 -14.10
CA PRO A 352 11.13 -6.48 -14.22
C PRO A 352 11.47 -7.08 -15.60
N GLU A 353 12.65 -6.80 -16.09
CA GLU A 353 13.20 -7.50 -17.25
C GLU A 353 13.58 -8.94 -16.91
N ARG A 354 13.53 -9.82 -17.91
CA ARG A 354 13.92 -11.23 -17.75
C ARG A 354 15.35 -11.40 -17.22
N SER A 355 16.29 -10.60 -17.75
CA SER A 355 17.68 -10.52 -17.30
C SER A 355 17.83 -10.13 -15.83
N SER A 356 16.98 -9.21 -15.36
CA SER A 356 16.94 -8.76 -13.97
C SER A 356 16.49 -9.88 -13.01
N ILE A 357 15.50 -10.67 -13.41
CA ILE A 357 15.04 -11.84 -12.64
C ILE A 357 16.14 -12.91 -12.60
N SER A 358 16.77 -13.19 -13.75
CA SER A 358 17.88 -14.14 -13.86
C SER A 358 19.06 -13.74 -12.97
N TYR A 359 19.38 -12.45 -12.88
CA TYR A 359 20.40 -11.93 -11.98
C TYR A 359 20.09 -12.27 -10.50
N VAL A 360 18.86 -12.03 -10.04
CA VAL A 360 18.46 -12.33 -8.67
C VAL A 360 18.58 -13.83 -8.36
N LEU A 361 18.15 -14.69 -9.29
CA LEU A 361 18.28 -16.15 -9.15
C LEU A 361 19.74 -16.61 -9.15
N GLY A 362 20.60 -15.96 -9.94
CA GLY A 362 22.05 -16.18 -9.90
C GLY A 362 22.63 -15.88 -8.52
N GLN A 363 22.25 -14.75 -7.92
CA GLN A 363 22.69 -14.38 -6.57
C GLN A 363 22.23 -15.40 -5.51
N ILE A 364 21.02 -15.92 -5.61
CA ILE A 364 20.52 -16.97 -4.71
C ILE A 364 21.37 -18.24 -4.83
N LYS A 365 21.72 -18.65 -6.06
CA LYS A 365 22.54 -19.84 -6.30
C LYS A 365 23.95 -19.72 -5.74
N GLU A 366 24.56 -18.53 -5.86
CA GLU A 366 25.93 -18.27 -5.39
C GLU A 366 26.04 -18.27 -3.86
N HIS A 367 24.95 -18.00 -3.14
CA HIS A 367 24.95 -17.80 -1.69
C HIS A 367 24.27 -18.94 -0.91
N GLN A 368 24.29 -20.17 -1.43
CA GLN A 368 23.76 -21.33 -0.68
C GLN A 368 24.66 -21.68 0.52
N PRO A 369 24.11 -22.18 1.64
CA PRO A 369 22.67 -22.48 1.90
C PRO A 369 21.88 -21.30 2.48
N GLN A 370 22.53 -20.16 2.75
CA GLN A 370 21.92 -18.98 3.35
C GLN A 370 22.25 -17.74 2.54
N TRP A 371 21.23 -16.98 2.21
CA TRP A 371 21.35 -15.75 1.43
C TRP A 371 20.95 -14.52 2.25
N GLU A 372 21.88 -13.59 2.40
CA GLU A 372 21.67 -12.32 3.09
C GLU A 372 21.49 -11.19 2.07
N VAL A 373 20.39 -10.48 2.19
CA VAL A 373 19.96 -9.49 1.21
C VAL A 373 19.74 -8.14 1.86
N VAL A 374 20.40 -7.13 1.35
CA VAL A 374 20.04 -5.73 1.55
C VAL A 374 19.10 -5.33 0.39
N PRO A 375 17.77 -5.20 0.60
CA PRO A 375 16.82 -5.02 -0.50
C PRO A 375 17.12 -3.81 -1.38
N LEU A 376 17.61 -2.71 -0.79
CA LEU A 376 17.99 -1.51 -1.54
C LEU A 376 19.19 -1.75 -2.47
N ARG A 377 20.17 -2.54 -2.02
CA ARG A 377 21.34 -2.90 -2.81
C ARG A 377 20.93 -3.84 -3.95
N LEU A 378 20.17 -4.89 -3.65
CA LEU A 378 19.69 -5.84 -4.65
C LEU A 378 18.82 -5.14 -5.71
N SER A 379 17.95 -4.21 -5.30
CA SER A 379 17.15 -3.38 -6.23
C SER A 379 18.03 -2.62 -7.21
N ARG A 380 19.14 -2.05 -6.75
CA ARG A 380 20.08 -1.32 -7.61
C ARG A 380 20.83 -2.25 -8.57
N GLU A 381 21.35 -3.34 -8.06
CA GLU A 381 22.17 -4.29 -8.83
C GLU A 381 21.34 -5.05 -9.87
N SER A 382 20.11 -5.42 -9.55
CA SER A 382 19.19 -6.11 -10.46
C SER A 382 18.39 -5.18 -11.38
N ASN A 383 18.49 -3.86 -11.21
CA ASN A 383 17.63 -2.87 -11.89
C ASN A 383 16.12 -3.10 -11.68
N ILE A 384 15.72 -3.72 -10.58
CA ILE A 384 14.31 -3.91 -10.22
C ILE A 384 13.92 -2.89 -9.15
N ARG A 385 12.83 -2.14 -9.36
CA ARG A 385 12.27 -1.24 -8.34
C ARG A 385 11.96 -2.00 -7.05
N GLN A 386 11.98 -1.33 -5.90
CA GLN A 386 11.83 -1.97 -4.59
C GLN A 386 10.51 -2.75 -4.42
N LEU A 387 9.38 -2.22 -4.92
CA LEU A 387 8.09 -2.89 -4.78
C LEU A 387 8.00 -4.16 -5.66
N PRO A 388 8.31 -4.14 -6.97
CA PRO A 388 8.43 -5.35 -7.77
C PRO A 388 9.45 -6.36 -7.23
N LEU A 389 10.57 -5.89 -6.66
CA LEU A 389 11.54 -6.78 -6.02
C LEU A 389 10.95 -7.51 -4.82
N LYS A 390 10.20 -6.83 -3.97
CA LYS A 390 9.47 -7.48 -2.87
C LYS A 390 8.47 -8.51 -3.38
N THR A 391 7.78 -8.20 -4.48
CA THR A 391 6.86 -9.16 -5.14
C THR A 391 7.62 -10.38 -5.63
N LEU A 392 8.76 -10.19 -6.28
CA LEU A 392 9.62 -11.27 -6.77
C LEU A 392 10.09 -12.18 -5.61
N LEU A 393 10.54 -11.59 -4.51
CA LEU A 393 10.97 -12.36 -3.33
C LEU A 393 9.84 -13.18 -2.73
N VAL A 394 8.61 -12.65 -2.66
CA VAL A 394 7.44 -13.42 -2.20
C VAL A 394 7.09 -14.55 -3.17
N TYR A 395 7.14 -14.33 -4.47
CA TYR A 395 6.94 -15.41 -5.44
C TYR A 395 7.97 -16.52 -5.31
N LEU A 396 9.24 -16.17 -5.06
CA LEU A 396 10.31 -17.14 -4.80
C LEU A 396 10.07 -17.94 -3.51
N GLU A 397 9.53 -17.30 -2.46
CA GLU A 397 9.14 -18.00 -1.24
C GLU A 397 7.95 -18.95 -1.47
N LEU A 398 6.93 -18.53 -2.23
CA LEU A 398 5.78 -19.36 -2.58
C LEU A 398 6.17 -20.55 -3.48
N ALA A 399 7.13 -20.33 -4.39
CA ALA A 399 7.73 -21.36 -5.21
C ALA A 399 8.71 -22.27 -4.45
N LYS A 400 8.91 -22.04 -3.14
CA LYS A 400 9.84 -22.81 -2.29
C LYS A 400 11.29 -22.80 -2.80
N VAL A 401 11.72 -21.71 -3.41
CA VAL A 401 13.11 -21.48 -3.80
C VAL A 401 13.90 -20.93 -2.60
N ILE A 402 13.29 -20.04 -1.84
CA ILE A 402 13.84 -19.45 -0.63
C ILE A 402 12.81 -19.51 0.51
N GLU A 403 13.29 -19.41 1.75
CA GLU A 403 12.45 -19.28 2.94
C GLU A 403 12.97 -18.14 3.81
N ALA A 404 12.12 -17.15 4.11
CA ALA A 404 12.48 -16.04 4.98
C ALA A 404 12.73 -16.53 6.41
N LYS A 405 13.86 -16.18 7.00
CA LYS A 405 14.23 -16.51 8.39
C LYS A 405 13.99 -15.32 9.31
N PHE A 406 14.82 -14.30 9.22
CA PHE A 406 14.73 -13.08 10.01
C PHE A 406 15.32 -11.90 9.26
N SER A 407 15.10 -10.71 9.80
CA SER A 407 15.73 -9.48 9.30
C SER A 407 16.48 -8.79 10.43
N TYR A 408 17.61 -8.17 10.10
CA TYR A 408 18.41 -7.40 11.04
C TYR A 408 18.95 -6.13 10.38
N PHE A 409 19.36 -5.15 11.19
CA PHE A 409 20.05 -3.97 10.67
C PHE A 409 21.56 -4.21 10.66
N ALA A 410 22.19 -4.10 9.49
CA ALA A 410 23.63 -4.34 9.36
C ALA A 410 24.47 -3.21 9.98
N GLU A 411 23.98 -2.00 9.98
CA GLU A 411 24.69 -0.83 10.51
C GLU A 411 23.89 -0.14 11.62
N TYR A 412 24.60 0.18 12.70
CA TYR A 412 24.11 1.03 13.78
C TYR A 412 24.98 2.27 13.87
N ARG A 413 24.33 3.42 13.86
CA ARG A 413 24.95 4.72 14.05
C ARG A 413 24.32 5.41 15.24
N PHE A 414 25.14 6.10 16.00
CA PHE A 414 24.65 6.91 17.11
C PHE A 414 25.35 8.27 17.14
N LYS A 415 24.66 9.23 17.68
CA LYS A 415 25.16 10.58 17.95
C LYS A 415 25.03 10.83 19.44
N PHE A 416 26.10 11.28 20.07
CA PHE A 416 26.08 11.62 21.47
C PHE A 416 25.17 12.82 21.73
N LEU A 417 24.23 12.68 22.66
CA LEU A 417 23.42 13.75 23.25
C LEU A 417 23.95 14.15 24.63
N GLN A 418 24.69 13.24 25.30
CA GLN A 418 25.42 13.44 26.53
C GLN A 418 26.91 13.15 26.30
N ASP A 419 27.76 13.64 27.19
CA ASP A 419 29.20 13.36 27.14
C ASP A 419 29.47 11.84 27.22
N GLN A 420 30.41 11.36 26.43
CA GLN A 420 30.78 9.93 26.39
C GLN A 420 31.17 9.42 27.79
N GLN A 421 31.95 10.19 28.54
CA GLN A 421 32.41 9.79 29.87
C GLN A 421 31.25 9.76 30.87
N PHE A 422 30.26 10.64 30.71
CA PHE A 422 29.03 10.59 31.51
C PHE A 422 28.32 9.26 31.33
N ILE A 423 28.15 8.78 30.09
CA ILE A 423 27.49 7.50 29.79
C ILE A 423 28.25 6.33 30.40
N VAL A 424 29.56 6.28 30.19
CA VAL A 424 30.42 5.23 30.74
C VAL A 424 30.33 5.15 32.28
N ASN A 425 30.26 6.30 32.95
CA ASN A 425 30.18 6.37 34.41
C ASN A 425 28.84 5.90 35.00
N GLN A 426 27.79 5.69 34.18
CA GLN A 426 26.54 5.09 34.64
C GLN A 426 26.66 3.56 34.87
N PHE A 427 27.77 2.95 34.49
CA PHE A 427 28.01 1.52 34.57
C PHE A 427 29.22 1.20 35.46
N GLN A 428 29.23 -0.02 36.04
CA GLN A 428 30.33 -0.53 36.88
C GLN A 428 30.75 -1.92 36.44
N GLY A 429 32.01 -2.29 36.74
CA GLY A 429 32.55 -3.59 36.44
C GLY A 429 32.54 -3.94 34.96
N GLU A 430 32.20 -5.15 34.63
CA GLU A 430 32.15 -5.70 33.27
C GLU A 430 31.25 -4.88 32.33
N ARG A 431 30.14 -4.37 32.82
CA ARG A 431 29.25 -3.54 32.00
C ARG A 431 29.89 -2.23 31.57
N ARG A 432 30.74 -1.64 32.40
CA ARG A 432 31.52 -0.45 32.09
C ARG A 432 32.53 -0.75 30.98
N GLU A 433 33.29 -1.82 31.11
CA GLU A 433 34.26 -2.26 30.10
C GLU A 433 33.58 -2.53 28.76
N PHE A 434 32.42 -3.16 28.77
CA PHE A 434 31.61 -3.39 27.57
C PHE A 434 31.18 -2.09 26.89
N VAL A 435 30.69 -1.09 27.65
CA VAL A 435 30.28 0.21 27.10
C VAL A 435 31.45 0.98 26.53
N GLU A 436 32.60 0.96 27.22
CA GLU A 436 33.86 1.54 26.74
C GLU A 436 34.31 0.87 25.42
N ALA A 437 34.19 -0.46 25.31
CA ALA A 437 34.51 -1.20 24.10
C ALA A 437 33.59 -0.79 22.91
N ILE A 438 32.29 -0.63 23.13
CA ILE A 438 31.37 -0.15 22.08
C ILE A 438 31.84 1.19 21.51
N PHE A 439 32.18 2.14 22.37
CA PHE A 439 32.61 3.47 21.94
C PHE A 439 34.00 3.47 21.28
N THR A 440 34.90 2.63 21.77
CA THR A 440 36.27 2.47 21.23
C THR A 440 36.24 1.84 19.84
N CYS A 441 35.36 0.85 19.62
CA CYS A 441 35.19 0.17 18.34
C CYS A 441 34.19 0.90 17.42
N SER A 442 33.93 2.19 17.68
CA SER A 442 33.06 3.00 16.81
C SER A 442 33.85 4.03 16.03
N THR A 443 33.63 4.09 14.73
CA THR A 443 34.25 5.08 13.84
C THR A 443 33.46 6.38 13.86
N LYS A 444 34.09 7.51 14.20
CA LYS A 444 33.44 8.82 14.26
C LYS A 444 33.55 9.54 12.92
N ALA A 445 32.40 9.80 12.27
CA ALA A 445 32.25 10.81 11.23
C ALA A 445 31.94 12.18 11.88
N LYS A 446 31.66 13.23 11.11
CA LYS A 446 31.49 14.60 11.64
C LYS A 446 30.68 14.71 12.94
N VAL A 447 29.56 14.03 13.03
CA VAL A 447 28.62 14.08 14.17
C VAL A 447 28.19 12.68 14.62
N TRP A 448 28.14 11.73 13.71
CA TRP A 448 27.68 10.38 13.93
C TRP A 448 28.84 9.42 14.14
N CYS A 449 28.69 8.52 15.08
CA CYS A 449 29.58 7.39 15.30
C CYS A 449 28.93 6.13 14.70
N GLN A 450 29.65 5.35 13.92
CA GLN A 450 29.20 4.06 13.40
C GLN A 450 29.88 2.94 14.17
N VAL A 451 29.09 2.03 14.73
CA VAL A 451 29.62 0.87 15.44
C VAL A 451 30.18 -0.12 14.45
N ASP A 452 31.44 -0.51 14.66
CA ASP A 452 32.04 -1.63 13.95
C ASP A 452 31.86 -2.90 14.80
N LEU A 453 30.87 -3.71 14.39
CA LEU A 453 30.50 -4.91 15.13
C LEU A 453 31.56 -6.01 15.03
N ASP A 454 32.31 -6.06 13.93
CA ASP A 454 33.37 -7.04 13.72
C ASP A 454 34.57 -6.67 14.57
N ALA A 455 34.99 -5.41 14.56
CA ALA A 455 36.04 -4.91 15.44
C ALA A 455 35.68 -5.10 16.93
N LEU A 456 34.43 -4.89 17.29
CA LEU A 456 33.94 -5.09 18.65
C LEU A 456 33.96 -6.57 19.05
N TRP A 457 33.59 -7.48 18.14
CA TRP A 457 33.69 -8.92 18.38
C TRP A 457 35.12 -9.35 18.61
N MET A 458 36.05 -8.88 17.77
CA MET A 458 37.50 -9.19 17.92
C MET A 458 38.07 -8.62 19.21
N HIS A 459 37.61 -7.47 19.66
CA HIS A 459 38.14 -6.78 20.85
C HIS A 459 37.52 -7.28 22.16
N TYR A 460 36.22 -7.55 22.18
CA TYR A 460 35.45 -7.80 23.42
C TYR A 460 34.66 -9.12 23.41
N HIS A 461 34.57 -9.81 22.28
CA HIS A 461 33.81 -11.06 22.10
C HIS A 461 32.33 -10.97 22.51
N SER A 462 31.70 -9.80 22.28
CA SER A 462 30.30 -9.61 22.63
C SER A 462 29.38 -9.95 21.47
N GLU A 463 28.32 -10.69 21.78
CA GLU A 463 27.27 -10.95 20.78
C GLU A 463 26.59 -9.65 20.30
N ARG A 464 26.26 -9.63 19.02
CA ARG A 464 25.58 -8.52 18.36
C ARG A 464 24.29 -8.10 19.09
N SER A 465 23.47 -9.06 19.53
CA SER A 465 22.22 -8.84 20.25
C SER A 465 22.43 -7.99 21.51
N ARG A 466 23.54 -8.23 22.23
CA ARG A 466 23.89 -7.48 23.43
C ARG A 466 24.28 -6.02 23.10
N VAL A 467 25.03 -5.84 22.00
CA VAL A 467 25.43 -4.49 21.53
C VAL A 467 24.21 -3.68 21.14
N VAL A 468 23.31 -4.28 20.36
CA VAL A 468 22.05 -3.63 19.95
C VAL A 468 21.20 -3.25 21.17
N ALA A 469 21.06 -4.15 22.14
CA ALA A 469 20.33 -3.87 23.38
C ALA A 469 20.95 -2.72 24.18
N ALA A 470 22.27 -2.61 24.21
CA ALA A 470 22.95 -1.49 24.88
C ALA A 470 22.73 -0.16 24.16
N LEU A 471 22.82 -0.13 22.83
CA LEU A 471 22.56 1.06 22.04
C LEU A 471 21.10 1.53 22.18
N ASP A 472 20.14 0.61 22.15
CA ASP A 472 18.74 0.89 22.41
C ASP A 472 18.54 1.48 23.82
N TYR A 473 19.20 0.91 24.83
CA TYR A 473 19.17 1.42 26.19
C TYR A 473 19.72 2.85 26.29
N PHE A 474 20.84 3.18 25.62
CA PHE A 474 21.38 4.53 25.60
C PHE A 474 20.43 5.51 24.92
N HIS A 475 19.78 5.09 23.86
CA HIS A 475 18.79 5.90 23.14
C HIS A 475 17.57 6.18 24.01
N GLN A 476 17.01 5.17 24.69
CA GLN A 476 15.85 5.29 25.56
C GLN A 476 16.09 6.25 26.76
N ASN A 477 17.34 6.26 27.27
CA ASN A 477 17.73 7.18 28.34
C ASN A 477 18.06 8.58 27.83
N GLY A 478 17.94 8.86 26.52
CA GLY A 478 18.24 10.15 25.93
C GLY A 478 19.74 10.50 25.96
N TRP A 479 20.63 9.51 26.07
CA TRP A 479 22.07 9.72 26.09
C TRP A 479 22.66 9.77 24.69
N VAL A 480 22.05 9.05 23.76
CA VAL A 480 22.41 9.06 22.35
C VAL A 480 21.17 9.14 21.47
N GLU A 481 21.31 9.69 20.28
CA GLU A 481 20.35 9.52 19.18
C GLU A 481 20.83 8.32 18.36
N LEU A 482 19.98 7.28 18.23
CA LEU A 482 20.30 6.03 17.54
C LEU A 482 19.65 5.97 16.17
N GLU A 483 20.43 5.60 15.16
CA GLU A 483 19.98 5.36 13.79
C GLU A 483 20.41 3.97 13.34
N SER A 484 19.45 3.15 12.91
CA SER A 484 19.69 1.82 12.34
C SER A 484 19.60 1.89 10.83
N LYS A 485 20.60 1.38 10.13
CA LYS A 485 20.66 1.38 8.66
C LYS A 485 20.92 -0.01 8.10
N GLN A 486 20.67 -0.14 6.80
CA GLN A 486 20.87 -1.36 6.03
C GLN A 486 20.12 -2.57 6.62
N LEU A 487 18.76 -2.46 6.58
CA LEU A 487 17.92 -3.63 6.85
C LEU A 487 18.34 -4.76 5.91
N THR A 488 18.78 -5.88 6.49
CA THR A 488 19.20 -7.08 5.80
C THR A 488 18.22 -8.18 6.08
N ASP A 489 17.63 -8.74 5.03
CA ASP A 489 16.76 -9.90 5.10
C ASP A 489 17.60 -11.17 4.92
N VAL A 490 17.35 -12.18 5.74
CA VAL A 490 18.04 -13.47 5.70
C VAL A 490 17.10 -14.55 5.23
N TYR A 491 17.49 -15.26 4.19
CA TYR A 491 16.75 -16.37 3.60
C TYR A 491 17.56 -17.66 3.67
N SER A 492 16.91 -18.79 3.95
CA SER A 492 17.46 -20.10 3.61
C SER A 492 17.19 -20.37 2.14
N VAL A 493 18.18 -20.86 1.43
CA VAL A 493 18.03 -21.36 0.07
C VAL A 493 17.66 -22.84 0.14
N LEU A 494 16.52 -23.19 -0.42
CA LEU A 494 16.01 -24.57 -0.36
C LEU A 494 16.66 -25.45 -1.45
N PRO A 495 16.99 -26.73 -1.14
CA PRO A 495 17.81 -27.57 -2.02
C PRO A 495 17.10 -28.01 -3.32
N GLU A 496 15.79 -27.90 -3.39
CA GLU A 496 14.97 -28.26 -4.56
C GLU A 496 14.94 -27.17 -5.65
N THR A 497 16.05 -26.43 -5.82
CA THR A 497 16.11 -25.44 -6.89
C THR A 497 16.00 -26.13 -8.25
N GLN A 498 14.83 -26.02 -8.84
CA GLN A 498 14.55 -26.32 -10.24
C GLN A 498 15.54 -25.56 -11.14
N ASN A 499 15.59 -25.92 -12.41
CA ASN A 499 16.38 -25.19 -13.40
C ASN A 499 16.10 -23.67 -13.28
N ILE A 500 17.16 -22.87 -13.05
CA ILE A 500 17.08 -21.41 -12.92
C ILE A 500 16.34 -20.79 -14.11
N GLU A 501 16.57 -21.34 -15.31
CA GLU A 501 15.97 -20.84 -16.54
C GLU A 501 14.44 -21.02 -16.53
N ASP A 502 13.94 -22.17 -16.08
CA ASP A 502 12.50 -22.45 -16.01
C ASP A 502 11.82 -21.54 -14.97
N ILE A 503 12.49 -21.33 -13.81
CA ILE A 503 11.99 -20.41 -12.78
C ILE A 503 11.98 -18.97 -13.31
N THR A 504 13.05 -18.54 -13.99
CA THR A 504 13.14 -17.19 -14.58
C THR A 504 12.00 -16.98 -15.57
N GLN A 505 11.77 -17.93 -16.45
CA GLN A 505 10.72 -17.85 -17.46
C GLN A 505 9.33 -17.78 -16.81
N HIS A 506 9.05 -18.67 -15.86
CA HIS A 506 7.78 -18.67 -15.14
C HIS A 506 7.51 -17.36 -14.41
N LEU A 507 8.48 -16.84 -13.68
CA LEU A 507 8.35 -15.58 -12.95
C LEU A 507 8.18 -14.39 -13.90
N TYR A 508 8.90 -14.39 -15.02
CA TYR A 508 8.76 -13.35 -16.04
C TYR A 508 7.35 -13.33 -16.64
N GLU A 509 6.79 -14.50 -16.94
CA GLU A 509 5.41 -14.65 -17.44
C GLU A 509 4.36 -14.16 -16.42
N LEU A 510 4.58 -14.39 -15.11
CA LEU A 510 3.73 -13.84 -14.06
C LEU A 510 3.72 -12.31 -14.08
N PHE A 511 4.89 -11.68 -14.15
CA PHE A 511 4.99 -10.22 -14.22
C PHE A 511 4.38 -9.65 -15.51
N GLN A 512 4.59 -10.27 -16.66
CA GLN A 512 3.96 -9.87 -17.92
C GLN A 512 2.44 -10.05 -17.89
N SER A 513 1.93 -11.12 -17.27
CA SER A 513 0.49 -11.32 -17.09
C SER A 513 -0.11 -10.22 -16.22
N LYS A 514 0.61 -9.83 -15.13
CA LYS A 514 0.19 -8.73 -14.28
C LYS A 514 0.19 -7.39 -15.03
N GLU A 515 1.23 -7.10 -15.80
CA GLU A 515 1.34 -5.89 -16.64
C GLU A 515 0.13 -5.77 -17.58
N ARG A 516 -0.15 -6.82 -18.36
CA ARG A 516 -1.31 -6.83 -19.28
C ARG A 516 -2.63 -6.55 -18.54
N LYS A 517 -2.86 -7.20 -17.40
CA LYS A 517 -4.06 -6.99 -16.59
C LYS A 517 -4.18 -5.55 -16.07
N ASP A 518 -3.07 -4.95 -15.65
CA ASP A 518 -3.08 -3.57 -15.16
C ASP A 518 -3.34 -2.57 -16.31
N ILE A 519 -2.82 -2.81 -17.51
CA ILE A 519 -3.14 -2.03 -18.72
C ILE A 519 -4.61 -2.21 -19.12
N ASP A 520 -5.14 -3.44 -19.11
CA ASP A 520 -6.56 -3.71 -19.39
C ASP A 520 -7.49 -2.98 -18.41
N ARG A 521 -7.12 -2.88 -17.14
CA ARG A 521 -7.89 -2.10 -16.14
C ARG A 521 -7.91 -0.60 -16.46
N ILE A 522 -6.80 -0.04 -16.92
CA ILE A 522 -6.73 1.35 -17.34
C ILE A 522 -7.67 1.58 -18.53
N HIS A 523 -7.69 0.69 -19.50
CA HIS A 523 -8.58 0.77 -20.66
C HIS A 523 -10.05 0.56 -20.27
N ALA A 524 -10.35 -0.39 -19.38
CA ALA A 524 -11.70 -0.60 -18.85
C ALA A 524 -12.23 0.65 -18.13
N MET A 525 -11.40 1.34 -17.38
CA MET A 525 -11.73 2.60 -16.73
C MET A 525 -12.07 3.69 -17.74
N LEU A 526 -11.30 3.83 -18.81
CA LEU A 526 -11.63 4.76 -19.91
C LEU A 526 -12.96 4.41 -20.57
N GLY A 527 -13.20 3.11 -20.80
CA GLY A 527 -14.45 2.61 -21.35
C GLY A 527 -15.66 2.98 -20.48
N LEU A 528 -15.54 2.88 -19.14
CA LEU A 528 -16.56 3.30 -18.20
C LEU A 528 -16.89 4.78 -18.37
N PHE A 529 -15.89 5.66 -18.37
CA PHE A 529 -16.12 7.10 -18.39
C PHE A 529 -16.63 7.63 -19.74
N GLN A 530 -16.39 6.92 -20.84
CA GLN A 530 -16.89 7.26 -22.17
C GLN A 530 -18.13 6.44 -22.58
N SER A 531 -18.69 5.67 -21.65
CA SER A 531 -19.88 4.85 -21.90
C SER A 531 -21.09 5.69 -22.34
N SER A 532 -21.93 5.10 -23.18
CA SER A 532 -23.25 5.62 -23.49
C SER A 532 -24.32 5.20 -22.47
N ASP A 533 -24.00 4.27 -21.59
CA ASP A 533 -24.89 3.72 -20.60
C ASP A 533 -24.76 4.43 -19.26
N CYS A 534 -25.71 4.24 -18.38
CA CYS A 534 -25.75 4.85 -17.06
C CYS A 534 -24.44 4.54 -16.27
N LEU A 535 -23.68 5.57 -15.90
CA LEU A 535 -22.38 5.42 -15.22
C LEU A 535 -22.53 4.71 -13.87
N SER A 536 -23.59 5.02 -13.11
CA SER A 536 -23.82 4.38 -11.82
C SER A 536 -24.16 2.89 -11.98
N HIS A 537 -24.90 2.52 -13.02
CA HIS A 537 -25.19 1.13 -13.34
C HIS A 537 -23.94 0.37 -13.79
N GLN A 538 -23.15 0.95 -14.69
CA GLN A 538 -21.89 0.37 -15.16
C GLN A 538 -20.91 0.13 -14.01
N LEU A 539 -20.77 1.12 -13.12
CA LEU A 539 -19.91 1.00 -11.95
C LEU A 539 -20.38 -0.12 -11.00
N ALA A 540 -21.68 -0.19 -10.73
CA ALA A 540 -22.25 -1.21 -9.87
C ALA A 540 -22.13 -2.62 -10.49
N SER A 541 -22.38 -2.74 -11.79
CA SER A 541 -22.25 -4.00 -12.56
C SER A 541 -20.83 -4.51 -12.59
N TYR A 542 -19.81 -3.62 -12.63
CA TYR A 542 -18.41 -4.00 -12.54
C TYR A 542 -18.09 -4.79 -11.26
N PHE A 543 -18.79 -4.49 -10.16
CA PHE A 543 -18.69 -5.19 -8.88
C PHE A 543 -19.80 -6.25 -8.69
N ALA A 544 -20.40 -6.73 -9.76
CA ALA A 544 -21.46 -7.73 -9.76
C ALA A 544 -22.72 -7.34 -8.97
N ASP A 545 -23.01 -6.05 -8.82
CA ASP A 545 -24.27 -5.58 -8.27
C ASP A 545 -25.36 -5.55 -9.36
N HIS A 546 -26.02 -6.68 -9.53
CA HIS A 546 -27.09 -6.86 -10.52
C HIS A 546 -28.43 -6.21 -10.10
N ASN A 547 -28.53 -5.68 -8.88
CA ASN A 547 -29.72 -5.02 -8.38
C ASN A 547 -29.71 -3.49 -8.61
N ALA A 548 -28.61 -2.95 -9.14
CA ALA A 548 -28.52 -1.54 -9.47
C ALA A 548 -29.49 -1.16 -10.60
N PRO A 549 -30.19 -0.01 -10.51
CA PRO A 549 -31.12 0.42 -11.54
C PRO A 549 -30.41 0.63 -12.87
N ALA A 550 -31.03 0.19 -13.99
CA ALA A 550 -30.45 0.37 -15.32
C ALA A 550 -30.21 1.85 -15.68
N HIS A 551 -31.03 2.75 -15.10
CA HIS A 551 -30.90 4.20 -15.22
C HIS A 551 -31.04 4.84 -13.84
N CYS A 552 -29.99 5.50 -13.37
CA CYS A 552 -30.03 6.19 -12.07
C CYS A 552 -30.80 7.53 -12.11
N GLY A 553 -30.97 8.11 -13.29
CA GLY A 553 -31.68 9.37 -13.51
C GLY A 553 -30.85 10.64 -13.19
N HIS A 554 -29.68 10.52 -12.59
CA HIS A 554 -28.90 11.67 -12.09
C HIS A 554 -27.41 11.70 -12.52
N CYS A 555 -26.82 10.65 -13.08
CA CYS A 555 -25.48 10.77 -13.64
C CYS A 555 -25.43 11.59 -14.93
N SER A 556 -24.25 12.04 -15.36
CA SER A 556 -24.13 12.88 -16.57
C SER A 556 -24.75 12.22 -17.81
N VAL A 557 -24.58 10.92 -17.99
CA VAL A 557 -25.19 10.18 -19.13
C VAL A 557 -26.71 10.14 -19.04
N CYS A 558 -27.29 9.88 -17.88
CA CYS A 558 -28.75 9.91 -17.70
C CYS A 558 -29.33 11.31 -17.91
N ARG A 559 -28.54 12.38 -17.76
CA ARG A 559 -28.88 13.75 -18.11
C ARG A 559 -28.65 14.09 -19.59
N GLY A 560 -28.26 13.12 -20.43
CA GLY A 560 -28.00 13.33 -21.86
C GLY A 560 -26.59 13.86 -22.17
N GLN A 561 -25.69 13.87 -21.19
CA GLN A 561 -24.31 14.37 -21.33
C GLN A 561 -23.33 13.20 -21.40
N ARG A 562 -23.15 12.66 -22.59
CA ARG A 562 -22.12 11.65 -22.84
C ARG A 562 -20.74 12.30 -22.98
N ALA A 563 -19.74 11.77 -22.31
CA ALA A 563 -18.36 12.22 -22.45
C ALA A 563 -17.68 11.55 -23.66
N VAL A 564 -16.97 12.37 -24.43
CA VAL A 564 -16.02 11.92 -25.46
C VAL A 564 -14.72 12.64 -25.17
N PHE A 565 -13.67 11.90 -24.88
CA PHE A 565 -12.38 12.51 -24.54
C PHE A 565 -11.65 12.98 -25.79
N PRO A 566 -10.95 14.12 -25.73
CA PRO A 566 -10.10 14.56 -26.82
C PRO A 566 -9.10 13.45 -27.21
N PRO A 567 -8.86 13.26 -28.52
CA PRO A 567 -7.90 12.27 -28.98
C PRO A 567 -6.48 12.64 -28.52
N ARG A 568 -5.64 11.63 -28.28
CA ARG A 568 -4.23 11.85 -28.06
C ARG A 568 -3.55 12.35 -29.35
N ILE A 569 -2.80 13.42 -29.23
CA ILE A 569 -1.92 13.90 -30.30
C ILE A 569 -0.49 13.55 -29.86
N TYR A 570 0.20 12.80 -30.69
CA TYR A 570 1.59 12.41 -30.47
C TYR A 570 2.49 13.14 -31.48
N ASP A 571 3.44 13.91 -30.98
CA ASP A 571 4.55 14.40 -31.80
C ASP A 571 5.62 13.30 -31.81
N GLN A 572 5.77 12.65 -32.97
CA GLN A 572 6.89 11.73 -33.18
C GLN A 572 8.15 12.54 -33.46
N PRO A 573 9.26 12.29 -32.74
CA PRO A 573 10.52 12.97 -33.02
C PRO A 573 11.10 12.49 -34.35
N GLU A 574 11.89 13.33 -34.97
CA GLU A 574 12.70 12.90 -36.13
C GLU A 574 13.64 11.75 -35.70
N PRO A 575 13.79 10.69 -36.51
CA PRO A 575 14.63 9.53 -36.16
C PRO A 575 16.07 9.90 -35.75
N ALA A 576 16.65 10.92 -36.38
CA ALA A 576 17.98 11.40 -36.04
C ALA A 576 18.08 11.97 -34.61
N VAL A 577 17.03 12.64 -34.13
CA VAL A 577 16.97 13.18 -32.77
C VAL A 577 16.84 12.06 -31.77
N ALA A 578 15.96 11.07 -32.03
CA ALA A 578 15.81 9.89 -31.19
C ALA A 578 17.12 9.09 -31.08
N SER A 579 17.83 8.91 -32.23
CA SER A 579 19.15 8.25 -32.27
C SER A 579 20.18 8.95 -31.40
N ALA A 580 20.20 10.29 -31.39
CA ALA A 580 21.10 11.06 -30.54
C ALA A 580 20.81 10.86 -29.04
N TRP A 581 19.56 10.90 -28.62
CA TRP A 581 19.17 10.65 -27.25
C TRP A 581 19.53 9.22 -26.77
N ILE A 582 19.30 8.23 -27.64
CA ILE A 582 19.65 6.83 -27.39
C ILE A 582 21.16 6.69 -27.22
N ALA A 583 21.95 7.25 -28.14
CA ALA A 583 23.41 7.18 -28.09
C ALA A 583 23.97 7.83 -26.81
N GLU A 584 23.46 9.00 -26.41
CA GLU A 584 23.88 9.70 -25.20
C GLU A 584 23.63 8.83 -23.95
N PHE A 585 22.47 8.16 -23.86
CA PHE A 585 22.15 7.30 -22.74
C PHE A 585 23.00 6.01 -22.71
N VAL A 586 23.15 5.34 -23.86
CA VAL A 586 23.91 4.10 -23.99
C VAL A 586 25.39 4.31 -23.65
N GLN A 587 25.98 5.46 -23.99
CA GLN A 587 27.38 5.78 -23.66
C GLN A 587 27.68 5.91 -22.17
N LEU A 588 26.66 6.13 -21.31
CA LEU A 588 26.88 6.22 -19.88
C LEU A 588 27.13 4.85 -19.21
N SER A 589 26.77 3.75 -19.86
CA SER A 589 26.90 2.42 -19.28
C SER A 589 28.06 1.64 -19.92
N PRO A 590 28.92 1.00 -19.10
CA PRO A 590 29.94 0.08 -19.61
C PRO A 590 29.36 -1.24 -20.13
N SER A 591 28.10 -1.54 -19.80
CA SER A 591 27.39 -2.76 -20.18
C SER A 591 26.33 -2.48 -21.21
N ALA A 592 25.93 -3.48 -22.00
CA ALA A 592 24.83 -3.35 -22.95
C ALA A 592 23.53 -3.01 -22.22
N ILE A 593 22.83 -1.98 -22.71
CA ILE A 593 21.52 -1.55 -22.21
C ILE A 593 20.44 -2.17 -23.11
N SER A 594 19.39 -2.74 -22.50
CA SER A 594 18.24 -3.33 -23.21
C SER A 594 17.38 -2.26 -23.92
N ASN A 595 16.61 -2.66 -24.91
CA ASN A 595 15.66 -1.78 -25.60
C ASN A 595 14.59 -1.28 -24.64
N GLU A 596 14.13 -2.12 -23.71
CA GLU A 596 13.17 -1.77 -22.67
C GLU A 596 13.71 -0.70 -21.71
N ALA A 597 14.99 -0.80 -21.32
CA ALA A 597 15.62 0.21 -20.45
C ALA A 597 15.76 1.55 -21.17
N ILE A 598 16.07 1.55 -22.48
CA ILE A 598 16.12 2.75 -23.32
C ILE A 598 14.72 3.34 -23.47
N ALA A 599 13.71 2.53 -23.76
CA ALA A 599 12.33 2.98 -23.86
C ALA A 599 11.84 3.62 -22.54
N ARG A 600 12.16 3.00 -21.38
CA ARG A 600 11.88 3.59 -20.06
C ARG A 600 12.56 4.95 -19.87
N PHE A 601 13.81 5.09 -20.31
CA PHE A 601 14.53 6.36 -20.26
C PHE A 601 13.81 7.44 -21.08
N LEU A 602 13.46 7.16 -22.33
CA LEU A 602 12.76 8.10 -23.21
C LEU A 602 11.35 8.45 -22.71
N CYS A 603 10.65 7.50 -22.08
CA CYS A 603 9.34 7.72 -21.45
C CYS A 603 9.43 8.44 -20.09
N GLY A 604 10.62 8.72 -19.56
CA GLY A 604 10.78 9.35 -18.23
C GLY A 604 10.46 8.42 -17.06
N ILE A 605 10.49 7.11 -17.28
CA ILE A 605 10.23 6.10 -16.25
C ILE A 605 11.51 5.91 -15.42
N SER A 606 11.50 6.41 -14.19
CA SER A 606 12.65 6.28 -13.30
C SER A 606 12.88 4.81 -12.91
N THR A 607 14.09 4.30 -13.10
CA THR A 607 14.55 2.98 -12.69
C THR A 607 15.83 3.09 -11.85
N PRO A 608 16.24 2.05 -11.12
CA PRO A 608 17.51 2.05 -10.41
C PRO A 608 18.70 2.35 -11.31
N LEU A 609 18.74 1.81 -12.54
CA LEU A 609 19.79 2.06 -13.53
C LEU A 609 19.88 3.54 -13.91
N ILE A 610 18.74 4.15 -14.26
CA ILE A 610 18.67 5.58 -14.62
C ILE A 610 19.16 6.46 -13.47
N SER A 611 18.81 6.10 -12.24
CA SER A 611 19.24 6.81 -11.04
C SER A 611 20.75 6.67 -10.78
N GLN A 612 21.32 5.48 -10.97
CA GLN A 612 22.75 5.21 -10.81
C GLN A 612 23.59 5.97 -11.83
N LEU A 613 23.16 5.95 -13.09
CA LEU A 613 23.83 6.64 -14.19
C LEU A 613 23.56 8.16 -14.18
N LYS A 614 22.69 8.65 -13.27
CA LYS A 614 22.21 10.05 -13.25
C LYS A 614 21.62 10.50 -14.58
N ALA A 615 21.09 9.57 -15.35
CA ALA A 615 20.61 9.78 -16.72
C ALA A 615 19.35 10.66 -16.77
N SER A 616 18.67 10.90 -15.66
CA SER A 616 17.55 11.85 -15.57
C SER A 616 17.95 13.31 -15.88
N LYS A 617 19.25 13.60 -16.01
CA LYS A 617 19.75 14.92 -16.40
C LYS A 617 19.99 15.08 -17.90
N LEU A 618 19.92 14.00 -18.66
CA LEU A 618 20.11 14.01 -20.11
C LEU A 618 18.87 14.58 -20.81
N SER A 619 19.07 15.16 -22.00
CA SER A 619 18.00 15.79 -22.78
C SER A 619 16.93 14.80 -23.25
N GLY A 620 17.29 13.54 -23.49
CA GLY A 620 16.38 12.48 -23.89
C GLY A 620 15.50 11.91 -22.76
N TYR A 621 15.79 12.22 -21.49
CA TYR A 621 15.00 11.69 -20.38
C TYR A 621 13.59 12.27 -20.35
N GLY A 622 12.58 11.42 -20.56
CA GLY A 622 11.19 11.84 -20.61
C GLY A 622 10.81 12.63 -21.86
N ALA A 623 11.68 12.71 -22.86
CA ALA A 623 11.38 13.41 -24.11
C ALA A 623 10.17 12.83 -24.85
N LEU A 624 9.84 11.55 -24.61
CA LEU A 624 8.69 10.84 -25.16
C LEU A 624 7.69 10.42 -24.07
N ALA A 625 7.62 11.15 -22.96
CA ALA A 625 6.71 10.83 -21.84
C ALA A 625 5.22 10.83 -22.25
N ASN A 626 4.86 11.50 -23.33
CA ASN A 626 3.50 11.57 -23.86
C ASN A 626 3.19 10.48 -24.90
N VAL A 627 4.19 9.70 -25.33
CA VAL A 627 4.05 8.62 -26.31
C VAL A 627 3.86 7.29 -25.54
N SER A 628 3.05 6.37 -26.07
CA SER A 628 2.87 5.07 -25.41
C SER A 628 4.19 4.29 -25.37
N PHE A 629 4.41 3.55 -24.27
CA PHE A 629 5.64 2.77 -24.08
C PHE A 629 5.92 1.81 -25.23
N GLU A 630 4.87 1.15 -25.75
CA GLU A 630 5.00 0.21 -26.87
C GLU A 630 5.48 0.90 -28.15
N GLN A 631 4.97 2.10 -28.46
CA GLN A 631 5.42 2.87 -29.63
C GLN A 631 6.87 3.35 -29.46
N VAL A 632 7.26 3.76 -28.24
CA VAL A 632 8.63 4.13 -27.93
C VAL A 632 9.56 2.92 -28.05
N LEU A 633 9.14 1.74 -27.58
CA LEU A 633 9.93 0.51 -27.71
C LEU A 633 10.14 0.14 -29.18
N GLN A 634 9.10 0.18 -30.00
CA GLN A 634 9.21 -0.04 -31.46
C GLN A 634 10.16 0.97 -32.13
N LEU A 635 10.11 2.24 -31.73
CA LEU A 635 11.04 3.25 -32.22
C LEU A 635 12.49 2.91 -31.85
N VAL A 636 12.74 2.50 -30.59
CA VAL A 636 14.07 2.09 -30.14
C VAL A 636 14.59 0.88 -30.92
N GLU A 637 13.75 -0.12 -31.14
CA GLU A 637 14.07 -1.30 -31.95
C GLU A 637 14.47 -0.90 -33.37
N SER A 638 13.66 -0.07 -34.05
CA SER A 638 13.91 0.38 -35.41
C SER A 638 15.17 1.25 -35.57
N VAL A 639 15.60 1.94 -34.52
CA VAL A 639 16.80 2.79 -34.53
C VAL A 639 18.07 1.96 -34.27
N ARG A 640 17.94 0.82 -33.58
CA ARG A 640 19.07 -0.05 -33.21
C ARG A 640 19.31 -1.22 -34.15
N GLU A 641 18.35 -1.55 -35.06
CA GLU A 641 18.53 -2.42 -36.22
C GLU A 641 19.35 -1.71 -37.29
#